data_b25f6e8f9df049a7f3008d346d3df658
#
_entry.id   b25f6e8f9df049a7f3008d346d3df658
#
_cell.length_a   1.000
_cell.length_b   1.000
_cell.length_c   1.000
_cell.angle_alpha   90.00
_cell.angle_beta   90.00
_cell.angle_gamma   90.00
#
_symmetry.space_group_name_H-M   'P 1'
#
loop_
_entity.id
_entity.type
_entity.pdbx_description
1 polymer ?
#
loop_
_entity_poly.entity_id
_entity_poly.type
_entity_poly.pdbx_seq_one_letter_code
_entity_poly.pdbx_strand_id
1 'polypeptide(L)'
;MKKKFTKSLGMAALILFAACKKDAQNKDDAMENNIILAEWTGPYQGVPAFNKMKVEMLKPAIMKGMEQHLKEIDSIAGNAEAPTFENTIIPFEKSGAALDRAFTYYGVFSSNLSSPEFREIQKELSPKISEYSSKISQNEQLFQRIKAVYEQSQEKALDSAEQRTIDLIYKDFEMDGANLSEEDKKRYAEINKELSELYTQFSNNVLADEEGYVTYIDSTQLSGLPESYIKSAASAASERDHQGKFAITNTRSSMDPFLTYSDKRELREKVWRTYYSRGNNGDESDNNQVIKNILELRDERVALLGYDNYAQWRLQDRMAKTPKQAMELMEAVWPAALGRVEEEIKDMQEFANKEGKDIKIQAWDYRYYMEKVRKEKYDLDSEEVKQYLQLDNLKKAIFYVAGELFNFEFTPVDTSLVPVFHPDVSVYEVNDKTNGEVVGLWYLDPYARPGKRSGAWATTYRSKDELSGNKPVLASNNSNFVKPAKGEPTLVSWDDAETFFHEFGHALHFLSAKIKYPKLNSGVRDYTEFQSQLLERWLSTDAVIDQFLRHYETGEPMPEALVKKIKKAATFNQGFGTTEFLASALMDMIYHTTDPSKINDVQEFEKQQLDELGLPEEIPMRHRSTQFSHIFSGEGYAAGYYGYLWADVLTADAAEAFAQAPDGFYDKGTAHKLVKYLFAPRNAMDPAEAYRKFRGRNANINALMRDRGFPVPKN
;
A
#
# COMPACT_ATOMS: atom_id res chain seq x y z
N MET A 1 -21.46 -58.99 47.36
CA MET A 1 -20.43 -58.06 46.82
C MET A 1 -20.84 -57.56 45.43
N LYS A 2 -22.04 -57.00 45.21
CA LYS A 2 -22.53 -56.46 43.90
C LYS A 2 -23.37 -55.20 44.00
N LYS A 3 -23.16 -54.30 44.97
CA LYS A 3 -23.90 -53.02 45.09
C LYS A 3 -23.07 -51.76 45.33
N LYS A 4 -21.74 -51.80 45.17
CA LYS A 4 -20.87 -50.62 45.37
C LYS A 4 -20.24 -50.06 44.07
N PHE A 5 -20.40 -50.71 42.90
CA PHE A 5 -19.75 -50.28 41.64
C PHE A 5 -20.57 -49.31 40.78
N THR A 6 -21.88 -49.22 41.01
CA THR A 6 -22.78 -48.38 40.21
C THR A 6 -22.92 -46.94 40.65
N LYS A 7 -22.49 -46.59 41.87
CA LYS A 7 -22.51 -45.17 42.36
C LYS A 7 -21.26 -44.36 41.99
N SER A 8 -20.11 -44.99 41.74
CA SER A 8 -18.88 -44.27 41.36
C SER A 8 -18.84 -43.90 39.84
N LEU A 9 -19.50 -44.66 38.93
CA LEU A 9 -19.60 -44.28 37.50
C LEU A 9 -20.52 -43.07 37.25
N GLY A 10 -21.64 -42.98 38.00
CA GLY A 10 -22.55 -41.86 37.88
C GLY A 10 -21.95 -40.51 38.37
N MET A 11 -21.09 -40.56 39.39
CA MET A 11 -20.44 -39.36 39.95
C MET A 11 -19.29 -38.87 39.07
N ALA A 12 -18.54 -39.77 38.41
CA ALA A 12 -17.47 -39.42 37.47
C ALA A 12 -18.05 -38.81 36.15
N ALA A 13 -19.19 -39.33 35.67
CA ALA A 13 -19.86 -38.77 34.48
C ALA A 13 -20.47 -37.36 34.77
N LEU A 14 -21.00 -37.13 35.97
CA LEU A 14 -21.52 -35.83 36.39
C LEU A 14 -20.41 -34.79 36.58
N ILE A 15 -19.25 -35.20 37.05
CA ILE A 15 -18.07 -34.31 37.21
C ILE A 15 -17.48 -33.96 35.84
N LEU A 16 -17.41 -34.90 34.89
CA LEU A 16 -16.97 -34.65 33.53
C LEU A 16 -17.96 -33.72 32.78
N PHE A 17 -19.28 -33.90 32.93
CA PHE A 17 -20.26 -33.00 32.34
C PHE A 17 -20.26 -31.61 32.98
N ALA A 18 -19.99 -31.47 34.28
CA ALA A 18 -19.85 -30.20 34.95
C ALA A 18 -18.54 -29.50 34.61
N ALA A 19 -17.43 -30.23 34.41
CA ALA A 19 -16.17 -29.68 33.95
C ALA A 19 -16.27 -29.19 32.49
N CYS A 20 -16.85 -29.98 31.58
CA CYS A 20 -17.09 -29.56 30.18
C CYS A 20 -18.05 -28.35 30.06
N LYS A 21 -19.10 -28.27 30.93
CA LYS A 21 -19.95 -27.06 30.98
C LYS A 21 -19.23 -25.85 31.53
N LYS A 22 -18.38 -26.02 32.53
CA LYS A 22 -17.59 -24.94 33.13
C LYS A 22 -16.48 -24.44 32.17
N ASP A 23 -15.87 -25.34 31.41
CA ASP A 23 -14.89 -25.02 30.37
C ASP A 23 -15.55 -24.35 29.18
N ALA A 24 -16.76 -24.76 28.76
CA ALA A 24 -17.54 -24.10 27.73
C ALA A 24 -17.99 -22.70 28.18
N GLN A 25 -18.50 -22.57 29.40
CA GLN A 25 -18.94 -21.30 29.99
C GLN A 25 -17.77 -20.35 30.23
N ASN A 26 -16.61 -20.83 30.67
CA ASN A 26 -15.37 -20.03 30.75
C ASN A 26 -14.84 -19.61 29.37
N LYS A 27 -15.04 -20.41 28.32
CA LYS A 27 -14.69 -20.02 26.95
C LYS A 27 -15.65 -18.97 26.40
N ASP A 28 -16.94 -19.09 26.67
CA ASP A 28 -17.95 -18.11 26.25
C ASP A 28 -17.78 -16.78 27.00
N ASP A 29 -17.54 -16.81 28.32
CA ASP A 29 -17.23 -15.61 29.13
C ASP A 29 -15.90 -14.94 28.71
N ALA A 30 -14.88 -15.73 28.32
CA ALA A 30 -13.63 -15.22 27.81
C ALA A 30 -13.76 -14.63 26.40
N MET A 31 -14.74 -15.11 25.62
CA MET A 31 -15.05 -14.57 24.28
C MET A 31 -15.93 -13.33 24.33
N GLU A 32 -16.90 -13.24 25.26
CA GLU A 32 -17.67 -12.03 25.48
C GLU A 32 -16.81 -10.84 25.94
N ASN A 33 -15.71 -11.10 26.64
CA ASN A 33 -14.75 -10.11 27.12
C ASN A 33 -13.50 -9.94 26.23
N ASN A 34 -13.53 -10.46 24.97
CA ASN A 34 -12.39 -10.30 24.07
C ASN A 34 -12.29 -8.84 23.59
N ILE A 35 -11.23 -8.16 24.05
CA ILE A 35 -10.98 -6.74 23.75
C ILE A 35 -10.88 -6.44 22.24
N ILE A 36 -10.55 -7.44 21.41
CA ILE A 36 -10.46 -7.32 19.95
C ILE A 36 -11.84 -7.00 19.33
N LEU A 37 -12.93 -7.58 19.88
CA LEU A 37 -14.32 -7.33 19.42
C LEU A 37 -14.98 -6.18 20.17
N ALA A 38 -14.50 -5.85 21.37
CA ALA A 38 -15.12 -4.86 22.24
C ALA A 38 -15.18 -3.47 21.58
N GLU A 39 -16.19 -2.69 21.93
CA GLU A 39 -16.21 -1.28 21.54
C GLU A 39 -15.00 -0.54 22.10
N TRP A 40 -14.44 0.32 21.29
CA TRP A 40 -13.34 1.16 21.73
C TRP A 40 -13.82 2.22 22.71
N THR A 41 -13.09 2.37 23.80
CA THR A 41 -13.40 3.32 24.87
C THR A 41 -12.27 4.32 25.07
N GLY A 42 -12.48 5.34 25.91
CA GLY A 42 -11.48 6.37 26.20
C GLY A 42 -11.69 7.64 25.38
N PRO A 43 -10.61 8.45 25.20
CA PRO A 43 -10.71 9.74 24.52
C PRO A 43 -11.07 9.57 23.03
N TYR A 44 -11.38 10.69 22.36
CA TYR A 44 -11.68 10.75 20.93
C TYR A 44 -12.84 9.83 20.50
N GLN A 45 -13.85 9.66 21.37
CA GLN A 45 -14.98 8.73 21.16
C GLN A 45 -14.54 7.27 20.98
N GLY A 46 -13.47 6.88 21.67
CA GLY A 46 -12.88 5.55 21.70
C GLY A 46 -11.65 5.42 20.82
N VAL A 47 -10.66 4.69 21.32
CA VAL A 47 -9.42 4.35 20.61
C VAL A 47 -9.09 2.86 20.79
N PRO A 48 -8.38 2.24 19.84
CA PRO A 48 -7.99 0.83 19.95
C PRO A 48 -7.11 0.60 21.20
N ALA A 49 -7.37 -0.45 21.94
CA ALA A 49 -6.55 -0.83 23.10
C ALA A 49 -5.32 -1.63 22.66
N PHE A 50 -4.47 -1.04 21.82
CA PHE A 50 -3.30 -1.70 21.20
C PHE A 50 -2.32 -2.28 22.23
N ASN A 51 -2.20 -1.67 23.39
CA ASN A 51 -1.34 -2.16 24.49
C ASN A 51 -1.84 -3.45 25.18
N LYS A 52 -3.06 -3.90 24.86
CA LYS A 52 -3.67 -5.10 25.46
C LYS A 52 -3.89 -6.22 24.43
N MET A 53 -3.67 -5.96 23.15
CA MET A 53 -3.88 -6.97 22.11
C MET A 53 -2.81 -8.08 22.20
N LYS A 54 -3.24 -9.31 21.91
CA LYS A 54 -2.36 -10.48 21.84
C LYS A 54 -2.75 -11.36 20.65
N VAL A 55 -1.76 -12.06 20.10
CA VAL A 55 -1.94 -12.88 18.91
C VAL A 55 -3.01 -13.95 19.09
N GLU A 56 -3.00 -14.62 20.25
CA GLU A 56 -3.97 -15.68 20.58
C GLU A 56 -5.43 -15.23 20.65
N MET A 57 -5.68 -13.92 20.81
CA MET A 57 -7.03 -13.34 20.82
C MET A 57 -7.64 -13.17 19.43
N LEU A 58 -6.83 -13.14 18.37
CA LEU A 58 -7.28 -12.78 17.02
C LEU A 58 -8.22 -13.82 16.42
N LYS A 59 -7.78 -15.08 16.35
CA LYS A 59 -8.57 -16.14 15.68
C LYS A 59 -9.97 -16.28 16.28
N PRO A 60 -10.15 -16.43 17.61
CA PRO A 60 -11.48 -16.52 18.18
C PRO A 60 -12.31 -15.25 17.97
N ALA A 61 -11.71 -14.05 18.01
CA ALA A 61 -12.40 -12.80 17.76
C ALA A 61 -12.91 -12.69 16.31
N ILE A 62 -12.04 -12.95 15.32
CA ILE A 62 -12.41 -12.88 13.92
C ILE A 62 -13.50 -13.90 13.59
N MET A 63 -13.37 -15.16 14.04
CA MET A 63 -14.39 -16.18 13.85
C MET A 63 -15.74 -15.76 14.44
N LYS A 64 -15.74 -15.19 15.65
CA LYS A 64 -16.95 -14.71 16.31
C LYS A 64 -17.54 -13.47 15.61
N GLY A 65 -16.68 -12.54 15.22
CA GLY A 65 -17.10 -11.35 14.45
C GLY A 65 -17.77 -11.71 13.12
N MET A 66 -17.20 -12.68 12.38
CA MET A 66 -17.82 -13.20 11.14
C MET A 66 -19.19 -13.84 11.40
N GLU A 67 -19.32 -14.63 12.47
CA GLU A 67 -20.61 -15.24 12.86
C GLU A 67 -21.67 -14.16 13.20
N GLN A 68 -21.27 -13.12 13.93
CA GLN A 68 -22.15 -12.02 14.30
C GLN A 68 -22.59 -11.24 13.07
N HIS A 69 -21.67 -10.87 12.20
CA HIS A 69 -21.99 -10.13 10.98
C HIS A 69 -22.89 -10.94 10.06
N LEU A 70 -22.68 -12.24 9.86
CA LEU A 70 -23.59 -13.07 9.06
C LEU A 70 -25.02 -13.05 9.61
N LYS A 71 -25.22 -13.04 10.95
CA LYS A 71 -26.56 -12.90 11.56
C LYS A 71 -27.19 -11.54 11.28
N GLU A 72 -26.39 -10.47 11.28
CA GLU A 72 -26.86 -9.13 10.90
C GLU A 72 -27.31 -9.12 9.43
N ILE A 73 -26.49 -9.71 8.53
CA ILE A 73 -26.84 -9.90 7.11
C ILE A 73 -28.12 -10.70 6.94
N ASP A 74 -28.27 -11.84 7.63
CA ASP A 74 -29.48 -12.65 7.59
C ASP A 74 -30.72 -11.87 8.05
N SER A 75 -30.58 -11.01 9.06
CA SER A 75 -31.67 -10.15 9.54
C SER A 75 -32.09 -9.10 8.50
N ILE A 76 -31.13 -8.53 7.76
CA ILE A 76 -31.41 -7.58 6.67
C ILE A 76 -32.08 -8.32 5.51
N ALA A 77 -31.50 -9.44 5.09
CA ALA A 77 -31.99 -10.24 3.97
C ALA A 77 -33.41 -10.78 4.22
N GLY A 78 -33.69 -11.21 5.47
CA GLY A 78 -34.99 -11.77 5.88
C GLY A 78 -36.05 -10.74 6.26
N ASN A 79 -35.79 -9.44 6.13
CA ASN A 79 -36.78 -8.42 6.45
C ASN A 79 -38.03 -8.51 5.50
N ALA A 80 -39.20 -8.74 6.07
CA ALA A 80 -40.44 -8.92 5.31
C ALA A 80 -41.02 -7.63 4.71
N GLU A 81 -40.56 -6.46 5.14
CA GLU A 81 -40.98 -5.17 4.57
C GLU A 81 -40.39 -4.98 3.17
N ALA A 82 -41.11 -4.21 2.34
CA ALA A 82 -40.59 -3.82 1.02
C ALA A 82 -39.23 -3.13 1.15
N PRO A 83 -38.25 -3.47 0.31
CA PRO A 83 -36.91 -2.88 0.38
C PRO A 83 -36.94 -1.36 0.17
N THR A 84 -36.26 -0.63 1.06
CA THR A 84 -36.01 0.80 0.95
C THR A 84 -34.54 1.10 1.28
N PHE A 85 -34.06 2.29 0.98
CA PHE A 85 -32.74 2.72 1.37
C PHE A 85 -32.56 2.63 2.90
N GLU A 86 -33.57 3.04 3.68
CA GLU A 86 -33.53 3.07 5.14
C GLU A 86 -33.56 1.67 5.78
N ASN A 87 -34.27 0.70 5.21
CA ASN A 87 -34.43 -0.63 5.83
C ASN A 87 -33.51 -1.70 5.20
N THR A 88 -32.72 -1.33 4.18
CA THR A 88 -31.79 -2.23 3.49
C THR A 88 -30.38 -1.68 3.47
N ILE A 89 -30.16 -0.49 2.90
CA ILE A 89 -28.82 0.07 2.71
C ILE A 89 -28.25 0.61 4.03
N ILE A 90 -29.00 1.37 4.80
CA ILE A 90 -28.57 1.89 6.11
C ILE A 90 -28.16 0.77 7.08
N PRO A 91 -28.98 -0.29 7.29
CA PRO A 91 -28.56 -1.44 8.11
C PRO A 91 -27.33 -2.17 7.54
N PHE A 92 -27.22 -2.32 6.22
CA PHE A 92 -26.05 -2.93 5.57
C PHE A 92 -24.78 -2.13 5.83
N GLU A 93 -24.82 -0.82 5.67
CA GLU A 93 -23.69 0.09 5.95
C GLU A 93 -23.25 0.09 7.43
N LYS A 94 -24.13 -0.26 8.35
CA LYS A 94 -23.86 -0.36 9.80
C LYS A 94 -23.44 -1.75 10.25
N SER A 95 -23.66 -2.78 9.43
CA SER A 95 -23.38 -4.16 9.80
C SER A 95 -21.85 -4.42 9.86
N GLY A 96 -21.45 -5.42 10.62
CA GLY A 96 -20.06 -5.87 10.71
C GLY A 96 -19.13 -5.05 11.59
N ALA A 97 -19.62 -3.99 12.27
CA ALA A 97 -18.76 -3.06 13.03
C ALA A 97 -17.85 -3.74 14.08
N ALA A 98 -18.26 -4.85 14.69
CA ALA A 98 -17.42 -5.60 15.63
C ALA A 98 -16.28 -6.31 14.89
N LEU A 99 -16.55 -6.87 13.73
CA LEU A 99 -15.55 -7.52 12.89
C LEU A 99 -14.54 -6.52 12.32
N ASP A 100 -14.96 -5.34 11.92
CA ASP A 100 -14.09 -4.26 11.44
C ASP A 100 -13.07 -3.85 12.50
N ARG A 101 -13.52 -3.75 13.77
CA ARG A 101 -12.60 -3.53 14.88
C ARG A 101 -11.58 -4.67 15.02
N ALA A 102 -12.02 -5.92 14.87
CA ALA A 102 -11.12 -7.07 14.92
C ALA A 102 -10.11 -7.05 13.76
N PHE A 103 -10.54 -6.68 12.57
CA PHE A 103 -9.64 -6.53 11.41
C PHE A 103 -8.63 -5.39 11.58
N THR A 104 -8.95 -4.34 12.34
CA THR A 104 -7.96 -3.31 12.69
C THR A 104 -6.78 -3.90 13.47
N TYR A 105 -7.03 -4.71 14.48
CA TYR A 105 -5.96 -5.40 15.23
C TYR A 105 -5.24 -6.45 14.37
N TYR A 106 -5.97 -7.22 13.59
CA TYR A 106 -5.40 -8.17 12.64
C TYR A 106 -4.45 -7.49 11.65
N GLY A 107 -4.85 -6.33 11.11
CA GLY A 107 -4.03 -5.52 10.20
C GLY A 107 -2.72 -5.06 10.83
N VAL A 108 -2.74 -4.64 12.10
CA VAL A 108 -1.52 -4.28 12.85
C VAL A 108 -0.60 -5.48 13.03
N PHE A 109 -1.12 -6.65 13.39
CA PHE A 109 -0.30 -7.86 13.48
C PHE A 109 0.24 -8.27 12.09
N SER A 110 -0.56 -8.16 11.05
CA SER A 110 -0.14 -8.51 9.68
C SER A 110 0.97 -7.62 9.14
N SER A 111 0.92 -6.32 9.44
CA SER A 111 1.80 -5.33 8.80
C SER A 111 2.93 -4.83 9.72
N ASN A 112 2.70 -4.75 11.03
CA ASN A 112 3.61 -4.10 11.96
C ASN A 112 4.26 -5.03 12.99
N LEU A 113 3.63 -6.17 13.30
CA LEU A 113 4.01 -7.07 14.39
C LEU A 113 3.93 -8.56 13.99
N SER A 114 4.21 -8.89 12.75
CA SER A 114 4.14 -10.28 12.28
C SER A 114 5.10 -11.18 13.05
N SER A 115 4.61 -12.36 13.42
CA SER A 115 5.37 -13.40 14.08
C SER A 115 5.08 -14.76 13.43
N PRO A 116 5.91 -15.79 13.64
CA PRO A 116 5.61 -17.13 13.19
C PRO A 116 4.22 -17.62 13.64
N GLU A 117 3.85 -17.36 14.89
CA GLU A 117 2.54 -17.71 15.45
C GLU A 117 1.40 -16.97 14.72
N PHE A 118 1.58 -15.68 14.43
CA PHE A 118 0.59 -14.92 13.65
C PHE A 118 0.45 -15.48 12.22
N ARG A 119 1.54 -15.83 11.55
CA ARG A 119 1.52 -16.38 10.19
C ARG A 119 0.73 -17.70 10.11
N GLU A 120 0.82 -18.55 11.13
CA GLU A 120 -0.01 -19.76 11.22
C GLU A 120 -1.51 -19.42 11.37
N ILE A 121 -1.85 -18.43 12.20
CA ILE A 121 -3.23 -17.96 12.34
C ILE A 121 -3.72 -17.36 11.02
N GLN A 122 -2.89 -16.57 10.34
CA GLN A 122 -3.19 -15.97 9.06
C GLN A 122 -3.52 -17.04 8.00
N LYS A 123 -2.67 -18.08 7.90
CA LYS A 123 -2.87 -19.21 6.98
C LYS A 123 -4.20 -19.92 7.22
N GLU A 124 -4.58 -20.11 8.49
CA GLU A 124 -5.86 -20.74 8.83
C GLU A 124 -7.09 -19.86 8.58
N LEU A 125 -6.95 -18.53 8.77
CA LEU A 125 -8.07 -17.58 8.65
C LEU A 125 -8.34 -17.16 7.20
N SER A 126 -7.30 -17.06 6.37
CA SER A 126 -7.41 -16.55 4.99
C SER A 126 -8.52 -17.24 4.18
N PRO A 127 -8.58 -18.57 4.07
CA PRO A 127 -9.66 -19.24 3.34
C PRO A 127 -11.04 -19.08 4.00
N LYS A 128 -11.09 -18.96 5.33
CA LYS A 128 -12.35 -18.77 6.07
C LYS A 128 -12.91 -17.37 5.87
N ILE A 129 -12.05 -16.37 5.80
CA ILE A 129 -12.43 -14.97 5.50
C ILE A 129 -12.96 -14.92 4.07
N SER A 130 -12.31 -15.60 3.11
CA SER A 130 -12.79 -15.69 1.73
C SER A 130 -14.17 -16.35 1.63
N GLU A 131 -14.36 -17.50 2.30
CA GLU A 131 -15.66 -18.17 2.36
C GLU A 131 -16.75 -17.28 2.99
N TYR A 132 -16.42 -16.60 4.08
CA TYR A 132 -17.31 -15.64 4.73
C TYR A 132 -17.70 -14.49 3.80
N SER A 133 -16.76 -13.87 3.09
CA SER A 133 -17.04 -12.81 2.12
C SER A 133 -17.95 -13.30 0.99
N SER A 134 -17.71 -14.49 0.45
CA SER A 134 -18.54 -15.10 -0.57
C SER A 134 -19.98 -15.36 -0.10
N LYS A 135 -20.17 -15.73 1.19
CA LYS A 135 -21.53 -15.91 1.76
C LYS A 135 -22.35 -14.62 1.78
N ILE A 136 -21.69 -13.45 1.87
CA ILE A 136 -22.37 -12.16 1.83
C ILE A 136 -22.64 -11.74 0.40
N SER A 137 -21.59 -11.70 -0.45
CA SER A 137 -21.72 -11.21 -1.83
C SER A 137 -22.63 -12.09 -2.71
N GLN A 138 -22.77 -13.36 -2.36
CA GLN A 138 -23.64 -14.32 -3.06
C GLN A 138 -24.97 -14.59 -2.35
N ASN A 139 -25.32 -13.82 -1.29
CA ASN A 139 -26.58 -13.96 -0.61
C ASN A 139 -27.72 -13.44 -1.50
N GLU A 140 -28.49 -14.36 -2.07
CA GLU A 140 -29.55 -14.07 -3.04
C GLU A 140 -30.63 -13.13 -2.45
N GLN A 141 -31.06 -13.36 -1.22
CA GLN A 141 -32.12 -12.54 -0.59
C GLN A 141 -31.62 -11.11 -0.33
N LEU A 142 -30.38 -10.97 0.15
CA LEU A 142 -29.76 -9.66 0.34
C LEU A 142 -29.63 -8.93 -1.00
N PHE A 143 -29.11 -9.62 -2.02
CA PHE A 143 -28.91 -9.03 -3.35
C PHE A 143 -30.23 -8.57 -3.97
N GLN A 144 -31.31 -9.36 -3.88
CA GLN A 144 -32.62 -8.95 -4.40
C GLN A 144 -33.15 -7.69 -3.70
N ARG A 145 -32.90 -7.52 -2.41
CA ARG A 145 -33.25 -6.29 -1.69
C ARG A 145 -32.43 -5.10 -2.16
N ILE A 146 -31.11 -5.26 -2.30
CA ILE A 146 -30.20 -4.22 -2.82
C ILE A 146 -30.63 -3.81 -4.25
N LYS A 147 -30.86 -4.80 -5.12
CA LYS A 147 -31.31 -4.60 -6.50
C LYS A 147 -32.63 -3.82 -6.57
N ALA A 148 -33.61 -4.19 -5.74
CA ALA A 148 -34.89 -3.48 -5.70
C ALA A 148 -34.72 -2.00 -5.28
N VAL A 149 -33.83 -1.70 -4.31
CA VAL A 149 -33.51 -0.30 -3.95
C VAL A 149 -32.80 0.42 -5.09
N TYR A 150 -31.85 -0.25 -5.77
CA TYR A 150 -31.15 0.32 -6.93
C TYR A 150 -32.12 0.64 -8.07
N GLU A 151 -33.01 -0.28 -8.45
CA GLU A 151 -34.01 -0.07 -9.49
C GLU A 151 -34.98 1.09 -9.14
N GLN A 152 -35.44 1.14 -7.89
CA GLN A 152 -36.30 2.26 -7.41
C GLN A 152 -35.55 3.61 -7.47
N SER A 153 -34.26 3.63 -7.22
CA SER A 153 -33.45 4.86 -7.28
C SER A 153 -33.31 5.44 -8.69
N GLN A 154 -33.52 4.62 -9.72
CA GLN A 154 -33.52 5.08 -11.11
C GLN A 154 -34.85 5.79 -11.47
N GLU A 155 -35.93 5.50 -10.75
CA GLU A 155 -37.27 6.09 -10.97
C GLU A 155 -37.52 7.28 -10.02
N LYS A 156 -37.05 7.19 -8.77
CA LYS A 156 -37.24 8.19 -7.73
C LYS A 156 -35.88 8.74 -7.27
N ALA A 157 -35.67 10.02 -7.51
CA ALA A 157 -34.41 10.68 -7.15
C ALA A 157 -34.11 10.57 -5.64
N LEU A 158 -32.98 9.98 -5.32
CA LEU A 158 -32.30 10.04 -4.04
C LEU A 158 -31.39 11.30 -3.97
N ASP A 159 -30.86 11.64 -2.81
CA ASP A 159 -29.78 12.62 -2.78
C ASP A 159 -28.51 12.06 -3.43
N SER A 160 -27.57 12.93 -3.80
CA SER A 160 -26.37 12.50 -4.55
C SER A 160 -25.50 11.50 -3.79
N ALA A 161 -25.47 11.57 -2.44
CA ALA A 161 -24.69 10.64 -1.61
C ALA A 161 -25.39 9.29 -1.50
N GLU A 162 -26.73 9.28 -1.37
CA GLU A 162 -27.54 8.06 -1.38
C GLU A 162 -27.45 7.35 -2.72
N GLN A 163 -27.64 8.09 -3.82
CA GLN A 163 -27.51 7.53 -5.17
C GLN A 163 -26.13 6.92 -5.40
N ARG A 164 -25.08 7.66 -5.07
CA ARG A 164 -23.69 7.15 -5.23
C ARG A 164 -23.44 5.91 -4.37
N THR A 165 -23.98 5.88 -3.15
CA THR A 165 -23.83 4.74 -2.23
C THR A 165 -24.48 3.48 -2.80
N ILE A 166 -25.74 3.57 -3.25
CA ILE A 166 -26.44 2.41 -3.82
C ILE A 166 -25.81 1.96 -5.15
N ASP A 167 -25.36 2.89 -6.00
CA ASP A 167 -24.68 2.56 -7.26
C ASP A 167 -23.40 1.75 -6.99
N LEU A 168 -22.60 2.17 -6.01
CA LEU A 168 -21.37 1.47 -5.64
C LEU A 168 -21.64 0.10 -5.02
N ILE A 169 -22.61 0.00 -4.10
CA ILE A 169 -22.96 -1.27 -3.44
C ILE A 169 -23.52 -2.26 -4.48
N TYR A 170 -24.47 -1.83 -5.32
CA TYR A 170 -25.04 -2.69 -6.35
C TYR A 170 -23.97 -3.20 -7.31
N LYS A 171 -23.08 -2.31 -7.75
CA LYS A 171 -21.98 -2.67 -8.64
C LYS A 171 -21.01 -3.69 -8.02
N ASP A 172 -20.67 -3.55 -6.73
CA ASP A 172 -19.82 -4.52 -6.04
C ASP A 172 -20.44 -5.91 -6.07
N PHE A 173 -21.75 -6.02 -5.75
CA PHE A 173 -22.45 -7.31 -5.80
C PHE A 173 -22.49 -7.92 -7.20
N GLU A 174 -22.70 -7.09 -8.24
CA GLU A 174 -22.64 -7.57 -9.63
C GLU A 174 -21.23 -8.10 -10.00
N MET A 175 -20.20 -7.34 -9.64
CA MET A 175 -18.81 -7.71 -9.91
C MET A 175 -18.36 -8.96 -9.13
N ASP A 176 -18.97 -9.19 -7.96
CA ASP A 176 -18.70 -10.36 -7.10
C ASP A 176 -19.62 -11.57 -7.42
N GLY A 177 -20.36 -11.52 -8.53
CA GLY A 177 -21.09 -12.67 -9.06
C GLY A 177 -22.46 -12.90 -8.44
N ALA A 178 -23.10 -11.89 -7.84
CA ALA A 178 -24.43 -12.04 -7.26
C ALA A 178 -25.50 -12.49 -8.27
N ASN A 179 -25.31 -12.19 -9.56
CA ASN A 179 -26.20 -12.58 -10.66
C ASN A 179 -25.93 -13.97 -11.24
N LEU A 180 -24.91 -14.69 -10.76
CA LEU A 180 -24.55 -16.03 -11.25
C LEU A 180 -25.62 -17.07 -10.91
N SER A 181 -25.65 -18.17 -11.68
CA SER A 181 -26.42 -19.37 -11.34
C SER A 181 -25.90 -19.99 -10.03
N GLU A 182 -26.71 -20.81 -9.36
CA GLU A 182 -26.28 -21.50 -8.14
C GLU A 182 -25.06 -22.42 -8.35
N GLU A 183 -24.91 -23.02 -9.53
CA GLU A 183 -23.77 -23.83 -9.90
C GLU A 183 -22.51 -22.97 -10.07
N ASP A 184 -22.63 -21.85 -10.80
CA ASP A 184 -21.53 -20.92 -11.03
C ASP A 184 -21.12 -20.20 -9.74
N LYS A 185 -22.06 -19.81 -8.87
CA LYS A 185 -21.78 -19.25 -7.53
C LYS A 185 -20.90 -20.19 -6.70
N LYS A 186 -21.21 -21.49 -6.74
CA LYS A 186 -20.42 -22.47 -6.01
C LYS A 186 -18.99 -22.55 -6.55
N ARG A 187 -18.83 -22.61 -7.88
CA ARG A 187 -17.49 -22.63 -8.50
C ARG A 187 -16.73 -21.31 -8.25
N TYR A 188 -17.41 -20.17 -8.35
CA TYR A 188 -16.85 -18.87 -8.04
C TYR A 188 -16.31 -18.80 -6.59
N ALA A 189 -17.05 -19.31 -5.61
CA ALA A 189 -16.62 -19.36 -4.21
C ALA A 189 -15.41 -20.31 -4.01
N GLU A 190 -15.38 -21.47 -4.70
CA GLU A 190 -14.24 -22.38 -4.70
C GLU A 190 -12.99 -21.68 -5.26
N ILE A 191 -13.10 -21.00 -6.40
CA ILE A 191 -12.01 -20.23 -7.02
C ILE A 191 -11.49 -19.15 -6.06
N ASN A 192 -12.36 -18.38 -5.44
CA ASN A 192 -11.94 -17.34 -4.49
C ASN A 192 -11.17 -17.92 -3.29
N LYS A 193 -11.58 -19.09 -2.80
CA LYS A 193 -10.87 -19.78 -1.73
C LYS A 193 -9.48 -20.23 -2.20
N GLU A 194 -9.38 -20.90 -3.35
CA GLU A 194 -8.11 -21.35 -3.94
C GLU A 194 -7.16 -20.17 -4.19
N LEU A 195 -7.67 -19.06 -4.75
CA LEU A 195 -6.89 -17.83 -4.95
C LEU A 195 -6.37 -17.26 -3.63
N SER A 196 -7.19 -17.23 -2.58
CA SER A 196 -6.77 -16.74 -1.25
C SER A 196 -5.62 -17.57 -0.65
N GLU A 197 -5.64 -18.89 -0.85
CA GLU A 197 -4.56 -19.78 -0.43
C GLU A 197 -3.28 -19.51 -1.24
N LEU A 198 -3.39 -19.38 -2.57
CA LEU A 198 -2.26 -19.08 -3.46
C LEU A 198 -1.63 -17.72 -3.21
N TYR A 199 -2.42 -16.66 -2.94
CA TYR A 199 -1.91 -15.35 -2.59
C TYR A 199 -1.10 -15.37 -1.29
N THR A 200 -1.58 -16.13 -0.31
CA THR A 200 -0.87 -16.34 0.95
C THR A 200 0.43 -17.10 0.73
N GLN A 201 0.40 -18.16 -0.09
CA GLN A 201 1.58 -18.93 -0.46
C GLN A 201 2.62 -18.06 -1.17
N PHE A 202 2.20 -17.28 -2.18
CA PHE A 202 3.08 -16.37 -2.91
C PHE A 202 3.80 -15.40 -1.96
N SER A 203 3.05 -14.77 -1.07
CA SER A 203 3.60 -13.82 -0.10
C SER A 203 4.61 -14.47 0.84
N ASN A 204 4.31 -15.67 1.33
CA ASN A 204 5.19 -16.41 2.24
C ASN A 204 6.47 -16.85 1.55
N ASN A 205 6.39 -17.27 0.28
CA ASN A 205 7.56 -17.65 -0.52
C ASN A 205 8.51 -16.47 -0.74
N VAL A 206 7.98 -15.29 -1.10
CA VAL A 206 8.81 -14.07 -1.24
C VAL A 206 9.48 -13.72 0.10
N LEU A 207 8.73 -13.79 1.19
CA LEU A 207 9.27 -13.49 2.53
C LEU A 207 10.35 -14.51 2.95
N ALA A 208 10.16 -15.79 2.65
CA ALA A 208 11.16 -16.83 2.93
C ALA A 208 12.49 -16.53 2.22
N ASP A 209 12.43 -16.07 0.98
CA ASP A 209 13.62 -15.67 0.23
C ASP A 209 14.24 -14.35 0.75
N GLU A 210 13.44 -13.40 1.20
CA GLU A 210 13.94 -12.19 1.86
C GLU A 210 14.68 -12.50 3.17
N GLU A 211 14.20 -13.45 3.94
CA GLU A 211 14.80 -13.85 5.22
C GLU A 211 15.97 -14.86 5.05
N GLY A 212 15.87 -15.76 4.07
CA GLY A 212 16.77 -16.89 3.89
C GLY A 212 18.04 -16.58 3.08
N TYR A 213 17.94 -15.75 2.06
CA TYR A 213 19.06 -15.45 1.15
C TYR A 213 19.80 -14.17 1.56
N VAL A 214 20.69 -14.27 2.55
CA VAL A 214 21.52 -13.15 3.02
C VAL A 214 22.94 -13.29 2.48
N THR A 215 23.51 -12.21 1.93
CA THR A 215 24.92 -12.17 1.52
C THR A 215 25.78 -11.63 2.66
N TYR A 216 26.68 -12.47 3.21
CA TYR A 216 27.64 -12.06 4.23
C TYR A 216 28.98 -11.72 3.59
N ILE A 217 29.53 -10.57 3.99
CA ILE A 217 30.85 -10.10 3.57
C ILE A 217 31.74 -9.83 4.79
N ASP A 218 33.05 -9.68 4.57
CA ASP A 218 34.01 -9.34 5.62
C ASP A 218 34.56 -7.92 5.46
N SER A 219 35.41 -7.49 6.40
CA SER A 219 35.96 -6.14 6.46
C SER A 219 36.85 -5.76 5.24
N THR A 220 37.37 -6.73 4.49
CA THR A 220 38.19 -6.47 3.27
C THR A 220 37.33 -6.15 2.04
N GLN A 221 36.00 -6.31 2.17
CA GLN A 221 35.05 -6.19 1.08
C GLN A 221 34.16 -4.91 1.17
N LEU A 222 34.49 -4.02 2.12
CA LEU A 222 33.69 -2.82 2.42
C LEU A 222 33.99 -1.60 1.54
N SER A 223 34.94 -1.69 0.63
CA SER A 223 35.36 -0.55 -0.21
C SER A 223 34.19 0.09 -0.93
N GLY A 224 34.12 1.42 -0.82
CA GLY A 224 33.08 2.26 -1.43
C GLY A 224 31.83 2.44 -0.56
N LEU A 225 31.56 1.56 0.41
CA LEU A 225 30.34 1.62 1.22
C LEU A 225 30.38 2.77 2.25
N PRO A 226 29.30 3.55 2.40
CA PRO A 226 29.18 4.58 3.44
C PRO A 226 29.26 4.00 4.86
N GLU A 227 29.79 4.77 5.81
CA GLU A 227 29.94 4.34 7.21
C GLU A 227 28.59 3.97 7.85
N SER A 228 27.54 4.73 7.53
CA SER A 228 26.16 4.46 7.98
C SER A 228 25.67 3.09 7.52
N TYR A 229 25.92 2.73 6.26
CA TYR A 229 25.57 1.43 5.71
C TYR A 229 26.37 0.30 6.36
N ILE A 230 27.68 0.49 6.56
CA ILE A 230 28.57 -0.49 7.20
C ILE A 230 28.06 -0.81 8.62
N LYS A 231 27.69 0.21 9.41
CA LYS A 231 27.12 0.04 10.75
C LYS A 231 25.82 -0.76 10.72
N SER A 232 24.92 -0.45 9.81
CA SER A 232 23.66 -1.18 9.63
C SER A 232 23.88 -2.64 9.24
N ALA A 233 24.79 -2.91 8.29
CA ALA A 233 25.14 -4.25 7.86
C ALA A 233 25.81 -5.08 8.98
N ALA A 234 26.62 -4.45 9.84
CA ALA A 234 27.20 -5.10 11.01
C ALA A 234 26.13 -5.46 12.06
N SER A 235 25.17 -4.57 12.33
CA SER A 235 24.03 -4.85 13.20
C SER A 235 23.19 -6.00 12.66
N ALA A 236 22.83 -5.97 11.38
CA ALA A 236 22.06 -7.02 10.74
C ALA A 236 22.76 -8.39 10.75
N ALA A 237 24.10 -8.42 10.67
CA ALA A 237 24.86 -9.65 10.81
C ALA A 237 24.88 -10.15 12.28
N SER A 238 25.03 -9.24 13.25
CA SER A 238 25.02 -9.59 14.67
C SER A 238 23.67 -10.15 15.13
N GLU A 239 22.55 -9.57 14.63
CA GLU A 239 21.19 -10.05 14.90
C GLU A 239 20.92 -11.46 14.33
N ARG A 240 21.78 -11.93 13.43
CA ARG A 240 21.73 -13.24 12.77
C ARG A 240 22.85 -14.18 13.23
N ASP A 241 23.45 -13.91 14.40
CA ASP A 241 24.55 -14.71 14.98
C ASP A 241 25.84 -14.76 14.13
N HIS A 242 26.07 -13.78 13.24
CA HIS A 242 27.26 -13.65 12.39
C HIS A 242 28.15 -12.48 12.84
N GLN A 243 28.58 -12.47 14.11
CA GLN A 243 29.44 -11.42 14.68
C GLN A 243 30.75 -11.27 13.88
N GLY A 244 31.13 -10.02 13.60
CA GLY A 244 32.34 -9.67 12.83
C GLY A 244 32.18 -9.80 11.30
N LYS A 245 30.99 -10.14 10.80
CA LYS A 245 30.58 -10.04 9.40
C LYS A 245 29.67 -8.84 9.19
N PHE A 246 29.36 -8.59 7.92
CA PHE A 246 28.42 -7.57 7.46
C PHE A 246 27.37 -8.26 6.58
N ALA A 247 26.10 -8.12 6.93
CA ALA A 247 24.99 -8.77 6.23
C ALA A 247 24.33 -7.81 5.25
N ILE A 248 24.30 -8.18 3.99
CA ILE A 248 23.46 -7.58 2.96
C ILE A 248 22.20 -8.45 2.90
N THR A 249 21.12 -7.97 3.51
CA THR A 249 19.83 -8.67 3.52
C THR A 249 19.19 -8.59 2.12
N ASN A 250 18.31 -9.55 1.82
CA ASN A 250 17.66 -9.65 0.51
C ASN A 250 16.46 -8.73 0.37
N THR A 251 16.58 -7.52 0.91
CA THR A 251 15.57 -6.44 0.88
C THR A 251 16.03 -5.28 0.01
N ARG A 252 15.11 -4.50 -0.54
CA ARG A 252 15.45 -3.35 -1.38
C ARG A 252 16.31 -2.32 -0.62
N SER A 253 15.94 -2.00 0.63
CA SER A 253 16.65 -1.05 1.49
C SER A 253 18.11 -1.44 1.80
N SER A 254 18.45 -2.72 1.70
CA SER A 254 19.83 -3.22 1.84
C SER A 254 20.54 -3.34 0.50
N MET A 255 19.85 -3.82 -0.53
CA MET A 255 20.42 -4.06 -1.85
C MET A 255 20.73 -2.75 -2.59
N ASP A 256 19.82 -1.80 -2.68
CA ASP A 256 19.99 -0.57 -3.46
C ASP A 256 21.24 0.23 -3.02
N PRO A 257 21.48 0.54 -1.71
CA PRO A 257 22.69 1.22 -1.31
C PRO A 257 23.95 0.39 -1.57
N PHE A 258 23.89 -0.94 -1.43
CA PHE A 258 25.04 -1.80 -1.74
C PHE A 258 25.42 -1.70 -3.22
N LEU A 259 24.44 -1.79 -4.13
CA LEU A 259 24.67 -1.67 -5.57
C LEU A 259 25.13 -0.26 -5.96
N THR A 260 24.71 0.76 -5.23
CA THR A 260 25.08 2.17 -5.50
C THR A 260 26.52 2.46 -5.13
N TYR A 261 27.01 1.94 -4.00
CA TYR A 261 28.27 2.38 -3.43
C TYR A 261 29.41 1.36 -3.46
N SER A 262 29.10 0.05 -3.49
CA SER A 262 30.18 -0.97 -3.41
C SER A 262 31.11 -0.94 -4.64
N ASP A 263 32.43 -0.79 -4.41
CA ASP A 263 33.42 -0.88 -5.48
C ASP A 263 33.62 -2.31 -6.03
N LYS A 264 33.07 -3.31 -5.32
CA LYS A 264 33.27 -4.74 -5.64
C LYS A 264 32.21 -5.21 -6.65
N ARG A 265 32.53 -5.10 -7.95
CA ARG A 265 31.62 -5.46 -9.04
C ARG A 265 31.03 -6.87 -8.92
N GLU A 266 31.86 -7.85 -8.58
CA GLU A 266 31.44 -9.25 -8.42
C GLU A 266 30.43 -9.43 -7.28
N LEU A 267 30.57 -8.63 -6.21
CA LEU A 267 29.60 -8.63 -5.11
C LEU A 267 28.31 -7.89 -5.50
N ARG A 268 28.39 -6.81 -6.29
CA ARG A 268 27.19 -6.17 -6.84
C ARG A 268 26.39 -7.16 -7.69
N GLU A 269 27.06 -7.89 -8.59
CA GLU A 269 26.42 -8.94 -9.39
C GLU A 269 25.75 -10.00 -8.50
N LYS A 270 26.48 -10.52 -7.50
CA LYS A 270 25.94 -11.52 -6.58
C LYS A 270 24.69 -11.01 -5.85
N VAL A 271 24.75 -9.83 -5.25
CA VAL A 271 23.64 -9.22 -4.50
C VAL A 271 22.47 -8.93 -5.43
N TRP A 272 22.73 -8.41 -6.63
CA TRP A 272 21.71 -8.16 -7.63
C TRP A 272 20.97 -9.46 -8.03
N ARG A 273 21.72 -10.51 -8.37
CA ARG A 273 21.14 -11.81 -8.74
C ARG A 273 20.31 -12.39 -7.61
N THR A 274 20.82 -12.35 -6.39
CA THR A 274 20.11 -12.83 -5.21
C THR A 274 18.77 -12.09 -5.01
N TYR A 275 18.77 -10.78 -5.20
CA TYR A 275 17.57 -9.97 -5.06
C TYR A 275 16.54 -10.22 -6.16
N TYR A 276 16.98 -10.24 -7.43
CA TYR A 276 16.08 -10.40 -8.58
C TYR A 276 15.70 -11.87 -8.87
N SER A 277 16.23 -12.85 -8.13
CA SER A 277 15.81 -14.26 -8.18
C SER A 277 14.82 -14.66 -7.09
N ARG A 278 14.33 -13.74 -6.27
CA ARG A 278 13.35 -14.08 -5.23
C ARG A 278 12.10 -14.72 -5.84
N GLY A 279 11.66 -15.84 -5.25
CA GLY A 279 10.56 -16.66 -5.76
C GLY A 279 10.91 -17.42 -7.05
N ASN A 280 12.20 -17.48 -7.45
CA ASN A 280 12.68 -18.18 -8.66
C ASN A 280 14.01 -18.89 -8.41
N ASN A 281 14.13 -19.58 -7.28
CA ASN A 281 15.35 -20.29 -6.89
C ASN A 281 15.26 -21.80 -7.14
N GLY A 282 14.12 -22.31 -7.66
CA GLY A 282 13.89 -23.72 -7.93
C GLY A 282 13.80 -24.58 -6.66
N ASP A 283 13.46 -23.96 -5.54
CA ASP A 283 13.27 -24.59 -4.24
C ASP A 283 11.78 -24.59 -3.80
N GLU A 284 11.52 -24.85 -2.52
CA GLU A 284 10.15 -24.89 -1.98
C GLU A 284 9.44 -23.52 -1.97
N SER A 285 10.21 -22.42 -2.13
CA SER A 285 9.72 -21.04 -2.19
C SER A 285 9.52 -20.55 -3.65
N ASP A 286 9.60 -21.42 -4.64
CA ASP A 286 9.43 -21.05 -6.05
C ASP A 286 7.98 -20.68 -6.37
N ASN A 287 7.79 -19.50 -7.00
CA ASN A 287 6.49 -18.92 -7.29
C ASN A 287 6.02 -19.14 -8.75
N ASN A 288 6.81 -19.76 -9.63
CA ASN A 288 6.44 -19.88 -11.04
C ASN A 288 5.12 -20.63 -11.23
N GLN A 289 4.95 -21.80 -10.57
CA GLN A 289 3.69 -22.54 -10.64
C GLN A 289 2.54 -21.85 -9.90
N VAL A 290 2.84 -21.14 -8.81
CA VAL A 290 1.83 -20.37 -8.05
C VAL A 290 1.24 -19.28 -8.94
N ILE A 291 2.08 -18.53 -9.67
CA ILE A 291 1.65 -17.49 -10.63
C ILE A 291 0.73 -18.10 -11.71
N LYS A 292 1.15 -19.21 -12.30
CA LYS A 292 0.36 -19.86 -13.36
C LYS A 292 -1.03 -20.23 -12.84
N ASN A 293 -1.11 -20.87 -11.68
CA ASN A 293 -2.38 -21.25 -11.06
C ASN A 293 -3.26 -20.02 -10.74
N ILE A 294 -2.65 -18.91 -10.28
CA ILE A 294 -3.37 -17.65 -10.02
C ILE A 294 -3.97 -17.10 -11.32
N LEU A 295 -3.21 -17.07 -12.40
CA LEU A 295 -3.68 -16.52 -13.67
C LEU A 295 -4.80 -17.39 -14.26
N GLU A 296 -4.67 -18.72 -14.24
CA GLU A 296 -5.69 -19.66 -14.69
C GLU A 296 -7.01 -19.51 -13.91
N LEU A 297 -6.94 -19.42 -12.58
CA LEU A 297 -8.13 -19.24 -11.74
C LEU A 297 -8.77 -17.86 -11.91
N ARG A 298 -7.97 -16.81 -12.11
CA ARG A 298 -8.51 -15.47 -12.41
C ARG A 298 -9.26 -15.45 -13.72
N ASP A 299 -8.73 -16.08 -14.75
CA ASP A 299 -9.36 -16.18 -16.06
C ASP A 299 -10.66 -17.01 -15.99
N GLU A 300 -10.63 -18.18 -15.38
CA GLU A 300 -11.83 -19.00 -15.15
C GLU A 300 -12.91 -18.20 -14.41
N ARG A 301 -12.53 -17.47 -13.35
CA ARG A 301 -13.48 -16.69 -12.55
C ARG A 301 -14.19 -15.62 -13.35
N VAL A 302 -13.45 -14.85 -14.17
CA VAL A 302 -14.05 -13.77 -14.93
C VAL A 302 -14.83 -14.27 -16.15
N ALA A 303 -14.49 -15.45 -16.67
CA ALA A 303 -15.29 -16.14 -17.69
C ALA A 303 -16.68 -16.52 -17.15
N LEU A 304 -16.79 -16.98 -15.89
CA LEU A 304 -18.09 -17.19 -15.22
C LEU A 304 -18.93 -15.92 -15.17
N LEU A 305 -18.27 -14.74 -15.02
CA LEU A 305 -18.91 -13.43 -15.00
C LEU A 305 -19.21 -12.87 -16.40
N GLY A 306 -18.82 -13.56 -17.47
CA GLY A 306 -19.05 -13.18 -18.86
C GLY A 306 -18.07 -12.17 -19.44
N TYR A 307 -16.86 -12.05 -18.85
CA TYR A 307 -15.78 -11.19 -19.37
C TYR A 307 -14.75 -12.00 -20.14
N ASP A 308 -14.14 -11.37 -21.17
CA ASP A 308 -13.14 -12.01 -22.02
C ASP A 308 -11.79 -12.21 -21.31
N ASN A 309 -11.48 -11.39 -20.29
CA ASN A 309 -10.25 -11.48 -19.50
C ASN A 309 -10.38 -10.72 -18.16
N TYR A 310 -9.44 -10.99 -17.28
CA TYR A 310 -9.42 -10.40 -15.94
C TYR A 310 -9.34 -8.87 -15.94
N ALA A 311 -8.56 -8.29 -16.85
CA ALA A 311 -8.40 -6.83 -16.90
C ALA A 311 -9.70 -6.12 -17.32
N GLN A 312 -10.51 -6.67 -18.23
CA GLN A 312 -11.81 -6.10 -18.58
C GLN A 312 -12.75 -6.04 -17.38
N TRP A 313 -12.80 -7.12 -16.60
CA TRP A 313 -13.59 -7.13 -15.36
C TRP A 313 -13.06 -6.12 -14.36
N ARG A 314 -11.73 -6.07 -14.14
CA ARG A 314 -11.11 -5.29 -13.08
C ARG A 314 -11.16 -3.78 -13.29
N LEU A 315 -11.15 -3.32 -14.55
CA LEU A 315 -11.07 -1.88 -14.85
C LEU A 315 -12.42 -1.14 -14.87
N GLN A 316 -13.54 -1.83 -14.72
CA GLN A 316 -14.85 -1.20 -14.79
C GLN A 316 -15.12 -0.12 -13.74
N ASP A 317 -14.55 -0.27 -12.54
CA ASP A 317 -14.68 0.67 -11.43
C ASP A 317 -13.49 1.65 -11.34
N ARG A 318 -12.61 1.68 -12.37
CA ARG A 318 -11.44 2.56 -12.46
C ARG A 318 -11.74 3.82 -13.26
N MET A 319 -10.84 4.83 -13.20
CA MET A 319 -10.92 6.00 -14.09
C MET A 319 -10.63 5.63 -15.55
N ALA A 320 -9.70 4.72 -15.81
CA ALA A 320 -9.35 4.23 -17.13
C ALA A 320 -10.46 3.45 -17.82
N LYS A 321 -11.39 2.83 -17.07
CA LYS A 321 -12.56 2.09 -17.58
C LYS A 321 -12.25 0.83 -18.40
N THR A 322 -11.21 0.81 -19.21
CA THR A 322 -10.87 -0.30 -20.11
C THR A 322 -9.36 -0.57 -20.15
N PRO A 323 -8.95 -1.84 -20.38
CA PRO A 323 -7.53 -2.18 -20.56
C PRO A 323 -6.88 -1.36 -21.70
N LYS A 324 -7.62 -1.07 -22.76
CA LYS A 324 -7.15 -0.27 -23.88
C LYS A 324 -6.72 1.13 -23.44
N GLN A 325 -7.52 1.84 -22.65
CA GLN A 325 -7.19 3.18 -22.18
C GLN A 325 -5.97 3.18 -21.23
N ALA A 326 -5.81 2.15 -20.42
CA ALA A 326 -4.64 1.99 -19.56
C ALA A 326 -3.37 1.72 -20.39
N MET A 327 -3.47 0.85 -21.42
CA MET A 327 -2.36 0.58 -22.34
C MET A 327 -1.97 1.82 -23.16
N GLU A 328 -2.95 2.53 -23.74
CA GLU A 328 -2.71 3.77 -24.50
C GLU A 328 -1.92 4.80 -23.69
N LEU A 329 -2.20 4.94 -22.39
CA LEU A 329 -1.42 5.83 -21.52
C LEU A 329 0.03 5.35 -21.36
N MET A 330 0.23 4.07 -21.05
CA MET A 330 1.57 3.50 -20.84
C MET A 330 2.41 3.55 -22.14
N GLU A 331 1.81 3.18 -23.26
CA GLU A 331 2.43 3.20 -24.60
C GLU A 331 2.77 4.62 -25.07
N ALA A 332 2.02 5.63 -24.63
CA ALA A 332 2.34 7.02 -24.94
C ALA A 332 3.60 7.54 -24.22
N VAL A 333 3.93 6.99 -23.06
CA VAL A 333 5.13 7.38 -22.27
C VAL A 333 6.33 6.51 -22.60
N TRP A 334 6.11 5.23 -22.94
CA TRP A 334 7.15 4.22 -23.08
C TRP A 334 8.29 4.60 -24.05
N PRO A 335 8.04 5.10 -25.28
CA PRO A 335 9.13 5.45 -26.18
C PRO A 335 10.04 6.59 -25.67
N ALA A 336 9.46 7.56 -24.95
CA ALA A 336 10.22 8.66 -24.37
C ALA A 336 11.08 8.16 -23.18
N ALA A 337 10.57 7.23 -22.37
CA ALA A 337 11.31 6.59 -21.31
C ALA A 337 12.48 5.76 -21.85
N LEU A 338 12.26 4.94 -22.88
CA LEU A 338 13.31 4.17 -23.55
C LEU A 338 14.39 5.09 -24.15
N GLY A 339 14.04 6.11 -24.92
CA GLY A 339 15.03 7.02 -25.48
C GLY A 339 15.86 7.71 -24.39
N ARG A 340 15.25 8.07 -23.27
CA ARG A 340 15.97 8.69 -22.15
C ARG A 340 16.90 7.71 -21.43
N VAL A 341 16.46 6.49 -21.18
CA VAL A 341 17.32 5.48 -20.50
C VAL A 341 18.48 5.05 -21.39
N GLU A 342 18.33 5.03 -22.70
CA GLU A 342 19.45 4.79 -23.64
C GLU A 342 20.52 5.89 -23.52
N GLU A 343 20.11 7.16 -23.40
CA GLU A 343 21.05 8.28 -23.13
C GLU A 343 21.77 8.09 -21.78
N GLU A 344 21.04 7.68 -20.73
CA GLU A 344 21.58 7.44 -19.40
C GLU A 344 22.58 6.27 -19.40
N ILE A 345 22.28 5.16 -20.08
CA ILE A 345 23.21 4.01 -20.24
C ILE A 345 24.47 4.46 -20.98
N LYS A 346 24.35 5.24 -22.03
CA LYS A 346 25.49 5.78 -22.78
C LYS A 346 26.39 6.65 -21.89
N ASP A 347 25.81 7.55 -21.11
CA ASP A 347 26.56 8.38 -20.17
C ASP A 347 27.37 7.54 -19.18
N MET A 348 26.77 6.47 -18.65
CA MET A 348 27.45 5.55 -17.73
C MET A 348 28.55 4.76 -18.40
N GLN A 349 28.32 4.28 -19.62
CA GLN A 349 29.34 3.57 -20.40
C GLN A 349 30.55 4.49 -20.73
N GLU A 350 30.28 5.74 -21.12
CA GLU A 350 31.32 6.74 -21.35
C GLU A 350 32.12 7.03 -20.08
N PHE A 351 31.45 7.12 -18.92
CA PHE A 351 32.11 7.28 -17.63
C PHE A 351 33.01 6.08 -17.28
N ALA A 352 32.49 4.86 -17.43
CA ALA A 352 33.28 3.64 -17.18
C ALA A 352 34.53 3.56 -18.09
N ASN A 353 34.42 3.90 -19.36
CA ASN A 353 35.51 3.96 -20.32
C ASN A 353 36.57 5.01 -19.92
N LYS A 354 36.11 6.20 -19.43
CA LYS A 354 36.99 7.27 -18.94
C LYS A 354 37.77 6.84 -17.69
N GLU A 355 37.23 6.00 -16.83
CA GLU A 355 37.92 5.37 -15.70
C GLU A 355 38.90 4.24 -16.15
N GLY A 356 39.01 3.94 -17.43
CA GLY A 356 39.82 2.85 -17.96
C GLY A 356 39.26 1.46 -17.67
N LYS A 357 37.98 1.33 -17.43
CA LYS A 357 37.30 0.05 -17.21
C LYS A 357 36.85 -0.54 -18.54
N ASP A 358 37.39 -1.71 -18.88
CA ASP A 358 36.97 -2.48 -20.06
C ASP A 358 35.80 -3.40 -19.71
N ILE A 359 34.60 -2.78 -19.56
CA ILE A 359 33.36 -3.47 -19.22
C ILE A 359 32.22 -2.96 -20.10
N LYS A 360 31.24 -3.82 -20.39
CA LYS A 360 29.91 -3.41 -20.78
C LYS A 360 29.08 -3.22 -19.49
N ILE A 361 28.41 -2.09 -19.38
CA ILE A 361 27.46 -1.84 -18.27
C ILE A 361 26.41 -2.95 -18.26
N GLN A 362 26.14 -3.48 -17.08
CA GLN A 362 25.13 -4.51 -16.82
C GLN A 362 24.13 -4.00 -15.75
N ALA A 363 23.04 -4.69 -15.58
CA ALA A 363 22.01 -4.31 -14.61
C ALA A 363 22.54 -4.10 -13.17
N TRP A 364 23.52 -4.88 -12.74
CA TRP A 364 24.19 -4.72 -11.44
C TRP A 364 25.21 -3.58 -11.37
N ASP A 365 25.56 -2.98 -12.52
CA ASP A 365 26.45 -1.83 -12.61
C ASP A 365 25.66 -0.50 -12.66
N TYR A 366 24.40 -0.54 -13.05
CA TYR A 366 23.60 0.64 -13.34
C TYR A 366 23.62 1.65 -12.19
N ARG A 367 23.21 1.23 -10.98
CA ARG A 367 23.13 2.12 -9.80
C ARG A 367 24.49 2.70 -9.41
N TYR A 368 25.55 1.92 -9.54
CA TYR A 368 26.93 2.35 -9.23
C TYR A 368 27.42 3.45 -10.19
N TYR A 369 27.26 3.24 -11.49
CA TYR A 369 27.70 4.23 -12.47
C TYR A 369 26.75 5.42 -12.58
N MET A 370 25.47 5.23 -12.38
CA MET A 370 24.47 6.30 -12.29
C MET A 370 24.86 7.31 -11.19
N GLU A 371 25.23 6.85 -9.99
CA GLU A 371 25.67 7.72 -8.91
C GLU A 371 26.96 8.48 -9.24
N LYS A 372 27.92 7.85 -9.92
CA LYS A 372 29.15 8.50 -10.39
C LYS A 372 28.86 9.58 -11.45
N VAL A 373 28.00 9.28 -12.41
CA VAL A 373 27.54 10.25 -13.43
C VAL A 373 26.79 11.41 -12.79
N ARG A 374 25.95 11.13 -11.81
CA ARG A 374 25.24 12.16 -11.03
C ARG A 374 26.22 13.11 -10.34
N LYS A 375 27.21 12.54 -9.68
CA LYS A 375 28.26 13.32 -9.00
C LYS A 375 29.10 14.14 -10.01
N GLU A 376 29.46 13.57 -11.17
CA GLU A 376 30.20 14.29 -12.19
C GLU A 376 29.41 15.43 -12.84
N LYS A 377 28.14 15.17 -13.21
CA LYS A 377 27.31 16.16 -13.94
C LYS A 377 26.72 17.27 -13.07
N TYR A 378 26.41 16.95 -11.81
CA TYR A 378 25.66 17.86 -10.93
C TYR A 378 26.46 18.28 -9.69
N ASP A 379 27.64 17.66 -9.46
CA ASP A 379 28.43 17.88 -8.24
C ASP A 379 27.56 17.73 -6.97
N LEU A 380 26.65 16.74 -7.00
CA LEU A 380 25.66 16.48 -5.95
C LEU A 380 26.04 15.17 -5.23
N ASP A 381 26.24 15.27 -3.92
CA ASP A 381 26.51 14.14 -3.03
C ASP A 381 25.27 13.86 -2.18
N SER A 382 24.73 12.64 -2.26
CA SER A 382 23.55 12.23 -1.49
C SER A 382 23.81 12.23 0.02
N GLU A 383 25.04 11.91 0.45
CA GLU A 383 25.37 11.93 1.88
C GLU A 383 25.50 13.37 2.40
N GLU A 384 25.86 14.34 1.56
CA GLU A 384 25.81 15.78 1.91
C GLU A 384 24.35 16.22 2.08
N VAL A 385 23.47 15.88 1.13
CA VAL A 385 22.04 16.24 1.18
C VAL A 385 21.37 15.66 2.41
N LYS A 386 21.67 14.39 2.74
CA LYS A 386 21.12 13.65 3.87
C LYS A 386 21.32 14.34 5.22
N GLN A 387 22.40 15.12 5.38
CA GLN A 387 22.68 15.87 6.62
C GLN A 387 21.64 16.94 6.94
N TYR A 388 20.83 17.34 5.96
CA TYR A 388 19.73 18.30 6.10
C TYR A 388 18.36 17.64 6.24
N LEU A 389 18.27 16.34 6.06
CA LEU A 389 17.01 15.59 6.04
C LEU A 389 16.80 14.82 7.36
N GLN A 390 16.66 15.57 8.45
CA GLN A 390 16.35 15.04 9.76
C GLN A 390 14.83 14.80 9.91
N LEU A 391 14.43 13.60 10.32
CA LEU A 391 13.03 13.19 10.42
C LEU A 391 12.17 14.14 11.29
N ASP A 392 12.72 14.68 12.39
CA ASP A 392 11.98 15.62 13.25
C ASP A 392 11.70 16.96 12.55
N ASN A 393 12.59 17.40 11.69
CA ASN A 393 12.37 18.61 10.89
C ASN A 393 11.43 18.34 9.72
N LEU A 394 11.51 17.16 9.09
CA LEU A 394 10.55 16.72 8.08
C LEU A 394 9.12 16.64 8.65
N LYS A 395 8.96 16.16 9.91
CA LYS A 395 7.64 16.20 10.58
C LYS A 395 7.10 17.63 10.71
N LYS A 396 7.96 18.58 11.09
CA LYS A 396 7.55 20.01 11.16
C LYS A 396 7.17 20.54 9.78
N ALA A 397 7.91 20.12 8.73
CA ALA A 397 7.62 20.50 7.36
C ALA A 397 6.26 20.02 6.87
N ILE A 398 5.93 18.74 7.07
CA ILE A 398 4.62 18.21 6.69
C ILE A 398 3.48 18.87 7.49
N PHE A 399 3.68 19.17 8.78
CA PHE A 399 2.69 19.88 9.59
C PHE A 399 2.50 21.32 9.12
N TYR A 400 3.57 22.00 8.72
CA TYR A 400 3.50 23.32 8.11
C TYR A 400 2.67 23.27 6.82
N VAL A 401 2.98 22.35 5.90
CA VAL A 401 2.25 22.19 4.64
C VAL A 401 0.77 21.87 4.88
N ALA A 402 0.46 20.97 5.82
CA ALA A 402 -0.92 20.67 6.19
C ALA A 402 -1.63 21.90 6.80
N GLY A 403 -0.92 22.69 7.58
CA GLY A 403 -1.44 23.95 8.12
C GLY A 403 -1.77 24.98 7.05
N GLU A 404 -0.93 25.08 6.01
CA GLU A 404 -1.12 26.02 4.91
C GLU A 404 -2.23 25.60 3.94
N LEU A 405 -2.34 24.30 3.63
CA LEU A 405 -3.27 23.80 2.61
C LEU A 405 -4.63 23.41 3.19
N PHE A 406 -4.64 22.81 4.39
CA PHE A 406 -5.82 22.19 5.00
C PHE A 406 -6.33 22.87 6.25
N ASN A 407 -5.63 23.89 6.75
CA ASN A 407 -5.85 24.52 8.07
C ASN A 407 -5.72 23.56 9.26
N PHE A 408 -4.92 22.52 9.13
CA PHE A 408 -4.71 21.55 10.21
C PHE A 408 -3.57 21.94 11.15
N GLU A 409 -3.75 21.63 12.43
CA GLU A 409 -2.73 21.74 13.47
C GLU A 409 -2.50 20.40 14.13
N PHE A 410 -1.23 20.04 14.40
CA PHE A 410 -0.83 18.76 14.96
C PHE A 410 -0.21 18.96 16.34
N THR A 411 -0.80 18.35 17.36
CA THR A 411 -0.33 18.41 18.75
C THR A 411 0.03 17.00 19.26
N PRO A 412 1.22 16.79 19.84
CA PRO A 412 1.57 15.47 20.39
C PRO A 412 0.59 15.01 21.47
N VAL A 413 0.23 13.73 21.47
CA VAL A 413 -0.65 13.11 22.45
C VAL A 413 0.16 12.12 23.30
N ASP A 414 -0.12 12.12 24.62
CA ASP A 414 0.48 11.14 25.52
C ASP A 414 -0.05 9.72 25.22
N THR A 415 0.87 8.81 24.90
CA THR A 415 0.55 7.40 24.62
C THR A 415 0.02 6.61 25.81
N SER A 416 0.06 7.18 27.02
CA SER A 416 -0.66 6.63 28.18
C SER A 416 -2.17 6.83 28.08
N LEU A 417 -2.62 7.87 27.37
CA LEU A 417 -4.03 8.19 27.11
C LEU A 417 -4.54 7.52 25.81
N VAL A 418 -3.66 7.43 24.81
CA VAL A 418 -3.94 6.79 23.51
C VAL A 418 -2.94 5.64 23.31
N PRO A 419 -3.35 4.40 23.64
CA PRO A 419 -2.44 3.25 23.61
C PRO A 419 -1.90 2.98 22.20
N VAL A 420 -0.63 2.62 22.14
CA VAL A 420 0.08 2.24 20.92
C VAL A 420 0.53 0.79 20.95
N PHE A 421 0.75 0.19 19.79
CA PHE A 421 1.18 -1.21 19.66
C PHE A 421 2.69 -1.42 19.78
N HIS A 422 3.48 -0.34 19.68
CA HIS A 422 4.94 -0.39 19.81
C HIS A 422 5.47 0.92 20.42
N PRO A 423 6.55 0.89 21.24
CA PRO A 423 7.11 2.09 21.88
C PRO A 423 7.60 3.18 20.91
N ASP A 424 7.93 2.82 19.67
CA ASP A 424 8.39 3.75 18.66
C ASP A 424 7.24 4.51 17.96
N VAL A 425 5.99 4.12 18.19
CA VAL A 425 4.83 4.79 17.63
C VAL A 425 4.53 6.08 18.39
N SER A 426 4.44 7.19 17.68
CA SER A 426 3.98 8.47 18.21
C SER A 426 2.57 8.78 17.69
N VAL A 427 1.81 9.58 18.47
CA VAL A 427 0.44 9.98 18.14
C VAL A 427 0.32 11.49 18.22
N TYR A 428 -0.42 12.05 17.27
CA TYR A 428 -0.70 13.49 17.20
C TYR A 428 -2.21 13.72 17.07
N GLU A 429 -2.75 14.63 17.86
CA GLU A 429 -4.10 15.15 17.66
C GLU A 429 -4.09 16.14 16.50
N VAL A 430 -5.08 16.03 15.62
CA VAL A 430 -5.25 16.88 14.46
C VAL A 430 -6.49 17.75 14.65
N ASN A 431 -6.31 19.06 14.69
CA ASN A 431 -7.37 20.05 14.87
C ASN A 431 -7.53 20.91 13.61
N ASP A 432 -8.77 21.26 13.25
CA ASP A 432 -9.04 22.29 12.28
C ASP A 432 -8.87 23.68 12.96
N LYS A 433 -7.87 24.45 12.53
CA LYS A 433 -7.58 25.80 13.07
C LYS A 433 -8.75 26.78 12.92
N THR A 434 -9.68 26.52 11.98
CA THR A 434 -10.79 27.43 11.70
C THR A 434 -11.80 27.44 12.82
N ASN A 435 -12.10 26.28 13.43
CA ASN A 435 -13.15 26.12 14.42
C ASN A 435 -12.69 25.40 15.71
N GLY A 436 -11.44 24.91 15.74
CA GLY A 436 -10.88 24.16 16.88
C GLY A 436 -11.42 22.75 17.04
N GLU A 437 -12.15 22.21 16.06
CA GLU A 437 -12.67 20.84 16.11
C GLU A 437 -11.56 19.80 15.94
N VAL A 438 -11.63 18.72 16.73
CA VAL A 438 -10.77 17.57 16.56
C VAL A 438 -11.18 16.81 15.28
N VAL A 439 -10.33 16.86 14.28
CA VAL A 439 -10.49 16.14 13.00
C VAL A 439 -10.19 14.65 13.20
N GLY A 440 -9.10 14.34 13.90
CA GLY A 440 -8.67 12.96 14.10
C GLY A 440 -7.37 12.83 14.89
N LEU A 441 -6.83 11.61 14.87
CA LEU A 441 -5.49 11.30 15.35
C LEU A 441 -4.63 10.80 14.18
N TRP A 442 -3.37 11.21 14.19
CA TRP A 442 -2.36 10.71 13.28
C TRP A 442 -1.31 9.92 14.05
N TYR A 443 -1.18 8.63 13.72
CA TYR A 443 -0.18 7.71 14.27
C TYR A 443 1.00 7.64 13.31
N LEU A 444 2.21 7.69 13.84
CA LEU A 444 3.44 7.54 13.08
C LEU A 444 4.27 6.37 13.64
N ASP A 445 4.50 5.36 12.81
CA ASP A 445 5.40 4.24 13.06
C ASP A 445 6.59 4.30 12.09
N PRO A 446 7.71 4.99 12.45
CA PRO A 446 8.72 5.37 11.48
C PRO A 446 9.78 4.30 11.21
N TYR A 447 10.04 3.36 12.15
CA TYR A 447 11.25 2.56 12.11
C TYR A 447 11.03 1.12 11.65
N ALA A 448 12.03 0.58 10.91
CA ALA A 448 12.14 -0.84 10.60
C ALA A 448 12.36 -1.67 11.87
N ARG A 449 11.80 -2.88 11.89
CA ARG A 449 12.02 -3.88 12.93
C ARG A 449 11.60 -5.27 12.45
N PRO A 450 12.07 -6.36 13.09
CA PRO A 450 11.58 -7.71 12.82
C PRO A 450 10.05 -7.78 12.94
N GLY A 451 9.41 -8.49 12.04
CA GLY A 451 7.95 -8.62 11.99
C GLY A 451 7.19 -7.43 11.40
N LYS A 452 7.86 -6.37 10.98
CA LYS A 452 7.25 -5.26 10.25
C LYS A 452 7.47 -5.42 8.75
N ARG A 453 6.40 -5.32 7.97
CA ARG A 453 6.45 -5.39 6.50
C ARG A 453 7.38 -4.30 5.95
N SER A 454 8.15 -4.63 4.93
CA SER A 454 9.01 -3.68 4.21
C SER A 454 8.19 -2.65 3.40
N GLY A 455 8.84 -1.55 3.00
CA GLY A 455 8.22 -0.44 2.30
C GLY A 455 7.59 0.59 3.24
N ALA A 456 6.74 1.47 2.69
CA ALA A 456 5.95 2.42 3.45
C ALA A 456 4.46 2.23 3.12
N TRP A 457 3.58 2.64 4.01
CA TRP A 457 2.14 2.59 3.78
C TRP A 457 1.36 3.48 4.74
N ALA A 458 0.20 3.94 4.28
CA ALA A 458 -0.81 4.57 5.11
C ALA A 458 -2.00 3.63 5.34
N THR A 459 -2.66 3.76 6.48
CA THR A 459 -3.89 3.05 6.80
C THR A 459 -4.79 3.85 7.72
N THR A 460 -6.05 3.45 7.84
CA THR A 460 -7.00 3.99 8.82
C THR A 460 -7.41 2.89 9.79
N TYR A 461 -7.40 3.21 11.08
CA TYR A 461 -8.02 2.36 12.10
C TYR A 461 -9.49 2.70 12.28
N ARG A 462 -9.88 3.94 11.98
CA ARG A 462 -11.27 4.41 11.93
C ARG A 462 -11.41 5.51 10.90
N SER A 463 -12.32 5.31 9.94
CA SER A 463 -12.76 6.36 9.02
C SER A 463 -13.81 7.28 9.64
N LYS A 464 -14.10 8.42 9.00
CA LYS A 464 -15.13 9.37 9.41
C LYS A 464 -16.27 9.37 8.40
N ASP A 465 -17.48 9.24 8.88
CA ASP A 465 -18.71 9.43 8.13
C ASP A 465 -19.87 9.90 9.05
N GLU A 466 -20.90 10.51 8.48
CA GLU A 466 -22.03 11.03 9.24
C GLU A 466 -22.88 9.90 9.84
N LEU A 467 -23.07 8.80 9.12
CA LEU A 467 -23.88 7.66 9.54
C LEU A 467 -23.33 7.00 10.82
N SER A 468 -22.01 6.95 10.97
CA SER A 468 -21.31 6.45 12.17
C SER A 468 -21.10 7.50 13.26
N GLY A 469 -21.67 8.71 13.10
CA GLY A 469 -21.67 9.78 14.08
C GLY A 469 -20.49 10.73 14.04
N ASN A 470 -19.84 10.90 12.89
CA ASN A 470 -18.71 11.84 12.70
C ASN A 470 -17.58 11.67 13.71
N LYS A 471 -17.29 10.43 14.10
CA LYS A 471 -16.19 10.14 15.03
C LYS A 471 -14.85 10.59 14.42
N PRO A 472 -13.91 11.11 15.25
CA PRO A 472 -12.59 11.50 14.76
C PRO A 472 -11.89 10.39 13.99
N VAL A 473 -11.23 10.74 12.87
CA VAL A 473 -10.43 9.79 12.07
C VAL A 473 -9.26 9.25 12.90
N LEU A 474 -8.91 7.98 12.74
CA LEU A 474 -7.67 7.43 13.25
C LEU A 474 -6.82 6.97 12.07
N ALA A 475 -5.88 7.82 11.62
CA ALA A 475 -5.00 7.57 10.49
C ALA A 475 -3.60 7.17 10.96
N SER A 476 -2.91 6.32 10.20
CA SER A 476 -1.55 5.88 10.50
C SER A 476 -0.66 5.92 9.27
N ASN A 477 0.56 6.46 9.44
CA ASN A 477 1.65 6.31 8.49
C ASN A 477 2.74 5.41 9.07
N ASN A 478 3.28 4.56 8.21
CA ASN A 478 4.27 3.55 8.56
C ASN A 478 5.43 3.62 7.57
N SER A 479 6.66 3.68 8.08
CA SER A 479 7.89 3.71 7.30
C SER A 479 8.86 2.66 7.82
N ASN A 480 9.97 2.47 7.14
CA ASN A 480 11.01 1.53 7.53
C ASN A 480 12.38 2.22 7.57
N PHE A 481 12.43 3.42 8.18
CA PHE A 481 13.70 4.12 8.39
C PHE A 481 14.61 3.32 9.34
N VAL A 482 15.91 3.46 9.14
CA VAL A 482 16.89 2.87 10.06
C VAL A 482 16.82 3.61 11.39
N LYS A 483 16.56 2.88 12.48
CA LYS A 483 16.54 3.45 13.81
C LYS A 483 17.95 3.86 14.23
N PRO A 484 18.21 5.14 14.58
CA PRO A 484 19.53 5.59 14.99
C PRO A 484 19.90 5.06 16.38
N ALA A 485 21.18 5.16 16.73
CA ALA A 485 21.61 4.94 18.11
C ALA A 485 20.93 5.93 19.06
N LYS A 486 20.82 5.56 20.34
CA LYS A 486 20.15 6.40 21.33
C LYS A 486 20.80 7.79 21.42
N GLY A 487 20.03 8.81 21.14
CA GLY A 487 20.47 10.21 21.18
C GLY A 487 20.96 10.76 19.83
N GLU A 488 21.08 9.92 18.83
CA GLU A 488 21.42 10.35 17.46
C GLU A 488 20.13 10.71 16.68
N PRO A 489 20.20 11.68 15.74
CA PRO A 489 19.07 12.03 14.89
C PRO A 489 18.82 10.95 13.83
N THR A 490 17.56 10.80 13.42
CA THR A 490 17.23 10.01 12.25
C THR A 490 17.45 10.85 11.01
N LEU A 491 18.47 10.51 10.23
CA LEU A 491 18.75 11.11 8.91
C LEU A 491 18.26 10.17 7.82
N VAL A 492 17.52 10.72 6.86
CA VAL A 492 16.93 9.94 5.75
C VAL A 492 17.44 10.43 4.40
N SER A 493 17.32 9.61 3.36
CA SER A 493 17.63 10.02 1.99
C SER A 493 16.58 11.01 1.46
N TRP A 494 16.85 11.63 0.29
CA TRP A 494 15.84 12.45 -0.38
C TRP A 494 14.61 11.62 -0.77
N ASP A 495 14.80 10.43 -1.32
CA ASP A 495 13.73 9.50 -1.69
C ASP A 495 12.90 9.06 -0.47
N ASP A 496 13.53 8.82 0.69
CA ASP A 496 12.82 8.53 1.95
C ASP A 496 12.00 9.75 2.41
N ALA A 497 12.52 10.96 2.23
CA ALA A 497 11.79 12.19 2.56
C ALA A 497 10.59 12.40 1.63
N GLU A 498 10.73 12.14 0.33
CA GLU A 498 9.62 12.13 -0.63
C GLU A 498 8.58 11.09 -0.23
N THR A 499 9.00 9.86 0.08
CA THR A 499 8.10 8.79 0.57
C THR A 499 7.38 9.21 1.86
N PHE A 500 8.03 9.93 2.76
CA PHE A 500 7.40 10.42 3.99
C PHE A 500 6.30 11.46 3.69
N PHE A 501 6.51 12.36 2.74
CA PHE A 501 5.48 13.27 2.23
C PHE A 501 4.37 12.52 1.51
N HIS A 502 4.71 11.51 0.71
CA HIS A 502 3.77 10.64 0.03
C HIS A 502 2.76 10.00 1.00
N GLU A 503 3.27 9.27 2.00
CA GLU A 503 2.42 8.59 2.98
C GLU A 503 1.56 9.58 3.78
N PHE A 504 2.10 10.78 4.04
CA PHE A 504 1.34 11.83 4.70
C PHE A 504 0.21 12.39 3.80
N GLY A 505 0.38 12.38 2.48
CA GLY A 505 -0.68 12.72 1.52
C GLY A 505 -1.89 11.80 1.64
N HIS A 506 -1.67 10.50 1.81
CA HIS A 506 -2.74 9.55 2.12
C HIS A 506 -3.42 9.88 3.47
N ALA A 507 -2.64 10.17 4.51
CA ALA A 507 -3.20 10.53 5.81
C ALA A 507 -4.07 11.80 5.73
N LEU A 508 -3.63 12.82 4.99
CA LEU A 508 -4.43 14.04 4.77
C LEU A 508 -5.71 13.74 4.00
N HIS A 509 -5.68 12.80 3.04
CA HIS A 509 -6.88 12.36 2.34
C HIS A 509 -7.88 11.68 3.29
N PHE A 510 -7.41 10.86 4.25
CA PHE A 510 -8.28 10.26 5.26
C PHE A 510 -8.82 11.32 6.24
N LEU A 511 -7.97 12.19 6.74
CA LEU A 511 -8.32 13.24 7.72
C LEU A 511 -9.29 14.28 7.15
N SER A 512 -9.21 14.56 5.84
CA SER A 512 -10.07 15.55 5.18
C SER A 512 -11.48 15.06 4.85
N ALA A 513 -11.78 13.76 5.03
CA ALA A 513 -13.03 13.15 4.60
C ALA A 513 -14.27 13.86 5.16
N LYS A 514 -15.21 14.21 4.27
CA LYS A 514 -16.53 14.77 4.58
C LYS A 514 -17.57 14.01 3.76
N ILE A 515 -18.01 12.88 4.27
CA ILE A 515 -18.90 11.93 3.59
C ILE A 515 -20.07 11.51 4.50
N LYS A 516 -21.15 11.10 3.88
CA LYS A 516 -22.39 10.73 4.59
C LYS A 516 -22.40 9.24 4.98
N TYR A 517 -21.90 8.36 4.11
CA TYR A 517 -21.98 6.91 4.25
C TYR A 517 -20.60 6.24 4.21
N PRO A 518 -20.36 5.16 4.97
CA PRO A 518 -19.11 4.41 4.98
C PRO A 518 -18.62 3.96 3.61
N LYS A 519 -19.51 3.48 2.73
CA LYS A 519 -19.18 3.05 1.37
C LYS A 519 -18.43 4.12 0.56
N LEU A 520 -18.72 5.39 0.80
CA LEU A 520 -18.08 6.52 0.12
C LEU A 520 -16.60 6.73 0.53
N ASN A 521 -16.09 6.02 1.54
CA ASN A 521 -14.66 5.93 1.85
C ASN A 521 -13.88 5.02 0.90
N SER A 522 -14.57 4.21 0.08
CA SER A 522 -13.90 3.32 -0.88
C SER A 522 -13.03 4.11 -1.84
N GLY A 523 -11.86 3.55 -2.17
CA GLY A 523 -10.92 4.16 -3.12
C GLY A 523 -11.19 3.70 -4.56
N VAL A 524 -10.93 4.57 -5.52
CA VAL A 524 -10.77 4.20 -6.93
C VAL A 524 -9.29 3.97 -7.18
N ARG A 525 -8.90 2.76 -7.60
CA ARG A 525 -7.49 2.32 -7.56
C ARG A 525 -6.52 3.22 -8.33
N ASP A 526 -6.84 3.61 -9.53
CA ASP A 526 -6.02 4.48 -10.37
C ASP A 526 -6.11 5.98 -10.01
N TYR A 527 -6.81 6.30 -8.90
CA TYR A 527 -6.85 7.61 -8.26
C TYR A 527 -6.23 7.61 -6.85
N THR A 528 -6.01 6.42 -6.28
CA THR A 528 -5.57 6.29 -4.87
C THR A 528 -4.22 6.98 -4.62
N GLU A 529 -3.32 6.97 -5.59
CA GLU A 529 -1.98 7.55 -5.47
C GLU A 529 -1.91 9.05 -5.81
N PHE A 530 -3.01 9.65 -6.25
CA PHE A 530 -3.03 11.08 -6.63
C PHE A 530 -2.68 11.99 -5.45
N GLN A 531 -3.28 11.76 -4.28
CA GLN A 531 -3.11 12.63 -3.12
C GLN A 531 -1.71 12.51 -2.53
N SER A 532 -1.16 11.31 -2.52
CA SER A 532 0.17 11.00 -2.01
C SER A 532 1.25 11.60 -2.90
N GLN A 533 1.24 11.28 -4.20
CA GLN A 533 2.20 11.80 -5.18
C GLN A 533 2.13 13.33 -5.31
N LEU A 534 0.96 13.91 -5.18
CA LEU A 534 0.84 15.36 -5.21
C LEU A 534 1.55 16.02 -4.03
N LEU A 535 1.48 15.43 -2.83
CA LEU A 535 2.10 16.03 -1.65
C LEU A 535 3.63 15.98 -1.67
N GLU A 536 4.24 15.04 -2.37
CA GLU A 536 5.70 14.96 -2.58
C GLU A 536 6.27 16.28 -3.13
N ARG A 537 5.48 16.98 -3.96
CA ARG A 537 5.89 18.24 -4.60
C ARG A 537 6.22 19.36 -3.61
N TRP A 538 5.65 19.34 -2.41
CA TRP A 538 5.92 20.36 -1.38
C TRP A 538 7.28 20.22 -0.72
N LEU A 539 7.90 19.02 -0.73
CA LEU A 539 9.26 18.85 -0.19
C LEU A 539 10.27 19.78 -0.85
N SER A 540 10.17 19.96 -2.17
CA SER A 540 11.10 20.75 -2.97
C SER A 540 10.75 22.26 -3.07
N THR A 541 9.70 22.73 -2.35
CA THR A 541 9.34 24.16 -2.32
C THR A 541 10.34 24.96 -1.50
N ASP A 542 10.58 26.22 -1.90
CA ASP A 542 11.50 27.10 -1.19
C ASP A 542 11.11 27.27 0.28
N ALA A 543 9.80 27.36 0.58
CA ALA A 543 9.32 27.48 1.95
C ALA A 543 9.69 26.29 2.84
N VAL A 544 9.64 25.06 2.31
CA VAL A 544 10.05 23.86 3.06
C VAL A 544 11.55 23.81 3.19
N ILE A 545 12.29 24.01 2.11
CA ILE A 545 13.75 23.98 2.09
C ILE A 545 14.33 24.99 3.07
N ASP A 546 13.93 26.25 2.97
CA ASP A 546 14.50 27.36 3.74
C ASP A 546 14.17 27.29 5.23
N GLN A 547 12.99 26.76 5.60
CA GLN A 547 12.55 26.75 6.99
C GLN A 547 12.92 25.46 7.73
N PHE A 548 12.90 24.31 7.07
CA PHE A 548 12.93 22.99 7.72
C PHE A 548 14.13 22.14 7.37
N LEU A 549 14.74 22.29 6.18
CA LEU A 549 15.90 21.49 5.81
C LEU A 549 17.17 22.11 6.42
N ARG A 550 17.45 21.71 7.67
CA ARG A 550 18.54 22.23 8.50
C ARG A 550 19.56 21.16 8.78
N HIS A 551 20.85 21.53 8.69
CA HIS A 551 21.95 20.63 9.02
C HIS A 551 21.79 20.10 10.47
N TYR A 552 21.89 18.78 10.63
CA TYR A 552 21.55 18.12 11.89
C TYR A 552 22.45 18.50 13.08
N GLU A 553 23.72 18.89 12.84
CA GLU A 553 24.65 19.30 13.88
C GLU A 553 24.64 20.82 14.10
N THR A 554 24.70 21.60 13.02
CA THR A 554 24.90 23.06 13.12
C THR A 554 23.58 23.84 13.18
N GLY A 555 22.47 23.25 12.72
CA GLY A 555 21.18 23.94 12.59
C GLY A 555 21.12 24.95 11.43
N GLU A 556 22.19 25.09 10.66
CA GLU A 556 22.23 25.99 9.51
C GLU A 556 21.30 25.54 8.39
N PRO A 557 20.69 26.46 7.63
CA PRO A 557 19.87 26.12 6.49
C PRO A 557 20.68 25.45 5.38
N MET A 558 20.00 24.68 4.52
CA MET A 558 20.64 24.10 3.34
C MET A 558 21.22 25.22 2.46
N PRO A 559 22.50 25.14 2.06
CA PRO A 559 23.13 26.18 1.22
C PRO A 559 22.41 26.34 -0.12
N GLU A 560 22.20 27.57 -0.56
CA GLU A 560 21.55 27.89 -1.84
C GLU A 560 22.24 27.17 -3.03
N ALA A 561 23.57 27.00 -2.96
CA ALA A 561 24.33 26.28 -3.97
C ALA A 561 23.91 24.81 -4.04
N LEU A 562 23.67 24.14 -2.89
CA LEU A 562 23.20 22.76 -2.82
C LEU A 562 21.76 22.64 -3.32
N VAL A 563 20.88 23.57 -2.94
CA VAL A 563 19.50 23.66 -3.45
C VAL A 563 19.46 23.76 -4.97
N LYS A 564 20.32 24.61 -5.56
CA LYS A 564 20.45 24.73 -7.04
C LYS A 564 20.89 23.41 -7.70
N LYS A 565 21.81 22.67 -7.07
CA LYS A 565 22.25 21.37 -7.56
C LYS A 565 21.11 20.34 -7.52
N ILE A 566 20.35 20.28 -6.42
CA ILE A 566 19.18 19.40 -6.27
C ILE A 566 18.15 19.72 -7.36
N LYS A 567 17.75 20.99 -7.52
CA LYS A 567 16.79 21.41 -8.55
C LYS A 567 17.28 21.11 -9.97
N LYS A 568 18.57 21.26 -10.25
CA LYS A 568 19.15 20.91 -11.55
C LYS A 568 19.14 19.42 -11.81
N ALA A 569 19.28 18.60 -10.78
CA ALA A 569 19.25 17.13 -10.87
C ALA A 569 17.84 16.53 -10.83
N ALA A 570 16.78 17.32 -10.69
CA ALA A 570 15.41 16.83 -10.50
C ALA A 570 14.89 15.89 -11.63
N THR A 571 15.38 16.06 -12.86
CA THR A 571 15.05 15.19 -14.00
C THR A 571 16.13 14.15 -14.30
N PHE A 572 17.13 14.02 -13.43
CA PHE A 572 18.18 13.04 -13.58
C PHE A 572 17.63 11.63 -13.34
N ASN A 573 18.04 10.68 -14.17
CA ASN A 573 17.66 9.27 -14.06
C ASN A 573 16.15 8.99 -14.21
N GLN A 574 15.39 9.91 -14.80
CA GLN A 574 13.95 9.73 -15.06
C GLN A 574 13.68 8.67 -16.13
N GLY A 575 14.64 8.43 -17.05
CA GLY A 575 14.59 7.32 -18.00
C GLY A 575 14.53 5.98 -17.26
N PHE A 576 15.48 5.73 -16.36
CA PHE A 576 15.53 4.50 -15.57
C PHE A 576 14.27 4.30 -14.71
N GLY A 577 13.94 5.28 -13.88
CA GLY A 577 12.80 5.15 -12.97
C GLY A 577 11.47 4.90 -13.70
N THR A 578 11.28 5.58 -14.84
CA THR A 578 10.06 5.39 -15.65
C THR A 578 10.07 4.04 -16.37
N THR A 579 11.21 3.61 -16.92
CA THR A 579 11.31 2.35 -17.68
C THR A 579 11.18 1.13 -16.77
N GLU A 580 11.87 1.08 -15.60
CA GLU A 580 11.75 -0.05 -14.66
C GLU A 580 10.32 -0.20 -14.14
N PHE A 581 9.63 0.93 -13.89
CA PHE A 581 8.25 0.94 -13.44
C PHE A 581 7.28 0.49 -14.53
N LEU A 582 7.37 1.13 -15.73
CA LEU A 582 6.47 0.80 -16.84
C LEU A 582 6.64 -0.62 -17.34
N ALA A 583 7.84 -1.20 -17.31
CA ALA A 583 8.05 -2.60 -17.60
C ALA A 583 7.19 -3.51 -16.71
N SER A 584 7.12 -3.21 -15.40
CA SER A 584 6.25 -3.95 -14.47
C SER A 584 4.76 -3.68 -14.74
N ALA A 585 4.38 -2.43 -15.06
CA ALA A 585 2.99 -2.07 -15.30
C ALA A 585 2.43 -2.65 -16.61
N LEU A 586 3.26 -2.67 -17.66
CA LEU A 586 2.93 -3.32 -18.93
C LEU A 586 2.80 -4.83 -18.74
N MET A 587 3.74 -5.46 -18.02
CA MET A 587 3.66 -6.90 -17.72
C MET A 587 2.41 -7.25 -16.91
N ASP A 588 2.02 -6.44 -15.91
CA ASP A 588 0.77 -6.62 -15.18
C ASP A 588 -0.43 -6.67 -16.13
N MET A 589 -0.53 -5.70 -17.03
CA MET A 589 -1.63 -5.64 -17.99
C MET A 589 -1.57 -6.79 -19.00
N ILE A 590 -0.38 -7.14 -19.49
CA ILE A 590 -0.16 -8.24 -20.45
C ILE A 590 -0.59 -9.58 -19.80
N TYR A 591 -0.20 -9.87 -18.57
CA TYR A 591 -0.65 -11.08 -17.85
C TYR A 591 -2.18 -11.18 -17.77
N HIS A 592 -2.85 -10.07 -17.51
CA HIS A 592 -4.29 -10.05 -17.25
C HIS A 592 -5.17 -9.84 -18.49
N THR A 593 -4.55 -9.65 -19.66
CA THR A 593 -5.23 -9.61 -20.97
C THR A 593 -4.89 -10.81 -21.86
N THR A 594 -3.88 -11.61 -21.47
CA THR A 594 -3.45 -12.81 -22.21
C THR A 594 -4.18 -14.05 -21.71
N ASP A 595 -4.60 -14.91 -22.63
CA ASP A 595 -5.11 -16.25 -22.29
C ASP A 595 -4.02 -17.05 -21.55
N PRO A 596 -4.26 -17.49 -20.30
CA PRO A 596 -3.25 -18.18 -19.48
C PRO A 596 -2.70 -19.46 -20.11
N SER A 597 -3.45 -20.12 -21.01
CA SER A 597 -2.98 -21.31 -21.73
C SER A 597 -1.75 -21.05 -22.62
N LYS A 598 -1.46 -19.79 -22.94
CA LYS A 598 -0.28 -19.35 -23.68
C LYS A 598 0.95 -19.13 -22.80
N ILE A 599 0.77 -19.15 -21.48
CA ILE A 599 1.85 -18.91 -20.49
C ILE A 599 2.33 -20.28 -19.99
N ASN A 600 3.17 -20.95 -20.78
CA ASN A 600 3.70 -22.27 -20.41
C ASN A 600 4.75 -22.17 -19.30
N ASP A 601 5.65 -21.20 -19.42
CA ASP A 601 6.71 -20.88 -18.47
C ASP A 601 6.67 -19.38 -18.20
N VAL A 602 6.60 -19.00 -16.93
CA VAL A 602 6.44 -17.60 -16.50
C VAL A 602 7.70 -16.78 -16.81
N GLN A 603 8.89 -17.36 -16.65
CA GLN A 603 10.16 -16.67 -16.89
C GLN A 603 10.43 -16.45 -18.38
N GLU A 604 10.13 -17.47 -19.19
CA GLU A 604 10.25 -17.37 -20.65
C GLU A 604 9.24 -16.37 -21.22
N PHE A 605 8.00 -16.41 -20.73
CA PHE A 605 6.96 -15.46 -21.13
C PHE A 605 7.33 -14.01 -20.74
N GLU A 606 7.77 -13.77 -19.48
CA GLU A 606 8.24 -12.46 -19.03
C GLU A 606 9.36 -11.96 -19.95
N LYS A 607 10.38 -12.80 -20.19
CA LYS A 607 11.50 -12.42 -21.05
C LYS A 607 11.05 -12.07 -22.46
N GLN A 608 10.22 -12.91 -23.08
CA GLN A 608 9.72 -12.68 -24.44
C GLN A 608 8.98 -11.33 -24.53
N GLN A 609 8.07 -11.06 -23.58
CA GLN A 609 7.30 -9.84 -23.59
C GLN A 609 8.17 -8.59 -23.37
N LEU A 610 9.16 -8.66 -22.49
CA LEU A 610 10.09 -7.55 -22.26
C LEU A 610 11.01 -7.31 -23.49
N ASP A 611 11.45 -8.38 -24.16
CA ASP A 611 12.21 -8.29 -25.41
C ASP A 611 11.37 -7.63 -26.54
N GLU A 612 10.08 -8.01 -26.67
CA GLU A 612 9.13 -7.41 -27.61
C GLU A 612 8.86 -5.93 -27.32
N LEU A 613 8.85 -5.52 -26.06
CA LEU A 613 8.76 -4.13 -25.62
C LEU A 613 10.05 -3.35 -25.84
N GLY A 614 11.17 -4.02 -26.16
CA GLY A 614 12.47 -3.40 -26.39
C GLY A 614 13.16 -2.94 -25.10
N LEU A 615 12.90 -3.59 -23.98
CA LEU A 615 13.56 -3.26 -22.70
C LEU A 615 15.07 -3.55 -22.79
N PRO A 616 15.97 -2.55 -22.52
CA PRO A 616 17.41 -2.79 -22.50
C PRO A 616 17.80 -3.81 -21.42
N GLU A 617 18.79 -4.66 -21.72
CA GLU A 617 19.32 -5.69 -20.79
C GLU A 617 19.85 -5.09 -19.47
N GLU A 618 20.30 -3.85 -19.52
CA GLU A 618 20.83 -3.11 -18.38
C GLU A 618 19.75 -2.70 -17.39
N ILE A 619 18.47 -2.73 -17.79
CA ILE A 619 17.34 -2.28 -16.98
C ILE A 619 16.50 -3.47 -16.54
N PRO A 620 16.49 -3.81 -15.26
CA PRO A 620 15.56 -4.82 -14.76
C PRO A 620 14.16 -4.24 -14.67
N MET A 621 13.14 -5.08 -14.82
CA MET A 621 11.79 -4.77 -14.38
C MET A 621 11.79 -4.47 -12.87
N ARG A 622 11.09 -3.44 -12.40
CA ARG A 622 11.06 -3.03 -10.98
C ARG A 622 10.68 -4.17 -10.05
N HIS A 623 9.70 -4.95 -10.47
CA HIS A 623 9.24 -6.17 -9.81
C HIS A 623 9.24 -7.29 -10.84
N ARG A 624 10.17 -8.26 -10.72
CA ARG A 624 10.13 -9.50 -11.49
C ARG A 624 8.87 -10.27 -11.10
N SER A 625 8.28 -11.01 -12.02
CA SER A 625 7.00 -11.70 -11.83
C SER A 625 6.95 -12.53 -10.55
N THR A 626 8.00 -13.29 -10.24
CA THR A 626 8.05 -14.18 -9.07
C THR A 626 8.13 -13.47 -7.71
N GLN A 627 8.38 -12.17 -7.69
CA GLN A 627 8.40 -11.33 -6.50
C GLN A 627 7.44 -10.13 -6.57
N PHE A 628 6.53 -10.14 -7.56
CA PHE A 628 5.61 -9.03 -7.80
C PHE A 628 4.39 -9.11 -6.86
N SER A 629 4.64 -8.88 -5.58
CA SER A 629 3.63 -8.97 -4.52
C SER A 629 2.41 -8.09 -4.76
N HIS A 630 2.55 -6.93 -5.42
CA HIS A 630 1.44 -6.03 -5.74
C HIS A 630 0.31 -6.72 -6.51
N ILE A 631 0.66 -7.65 -7.41
CA ILE A 631 -0.32 -8.30 -8.28
C ILE A 631 -0.55 -9.79 -7.96
N PHE A 632 0.35 -10.46 -7.22
CA PHE A 632 0.24 -11.88 -6.94
C PHE A 632 0.06 -12.22 -5.45
N SER A 633 0.22 -11.26 -4.52
CA SER A 633 -0.12 -11.46 -3.10
C SER A 633 -1.57 -11.09 -2.77
N GLY A 634 -2.36 -10.76 -3.79
CA GLY A 634 -3.76 -10.33 -3.68
C GLY A 634 -4.21 -9.63 -4.95
N GLU A 635 -5.40 -9.04 -4.92
CA GLU A 635 -5.99 -8.43 -6.11
C GLU A 635 -5.92 -6.89 -6.13
N GLY A 636 -5.37 -6.29 -5.08
CA GLY A 636 -5.41 -4.84 -4.92
C GLY A 636 -4.87 -4.06 -6.11
N TYR A 637 -3.77 -4.53 -6.70
CA TYR A 637 -3.09 -3.90 -7.85
C TYR A 637 -3.10 -4.77 -9.12
N ALA A 638 -3.71 -5.96 -9.10
CA ALA A 638 -3.80 -6.82 -10.27
C ALA A 638 -4.60 -6.14 -11.40
N ALA A 639 -4.05 -6.11 -12.61
CA ALA A 639 -4.49 -5.26 -13.72
C ALA A 639 -4.67 -3.79 -13.31
N GLY A 640 -3.87 -3.32 -12.37
CA GLY A 640 -4.03 -2.00 -11.75
C GLY A 640 -2.72 -1.30 -11.40
N TYR A 641 -1.55 -1.89 -11.70
CA TYR A 641 -0.25 -1.28 -11.39
C TYR A 641 0.01 -0.02 -12.24
N TYR A 642 -0.60 0.10 -13.41
CA TYR A 642 -0.61 1.32 -14.23
C TYR A 642 -1.17 2.54 -13.47
N GLY A 643 -1.93 2.31 -12.40
CA GLY A 643 -2.59 3.36 -11.61
C GLY A 643 -1.63 4.39 -11.01
N TYR A 644 -0.37 4.01 -10.74
CA TYR A 644 0.67 4.97 -10.34
C TYR A 644 0.97 5.99 -11.43
N LEU A 645 1.12 5.55 -12.70
CA LEU A 645 1.31 6.46 -13.83
C LEU A 645 0.08 7.30 -14.10
N TRP A 646 -1.12 6.70 -13.98
CA TRP A 646 -2.38 7.42 -14.14
C TRP A 646 -2.51 8.56 -13.13
N ALA A 647 -2.24 8.26 -11.86
CA ALA A 647 -2.23 9.25 -10.80
C ALA A 647 -1.14 10.31 -11.00
N ASP A 648 0.05 9.92 -11.50
CA ASP A 648 1.15 10.83 -11.76
C ASP A 648 0.84 11.85 -12.88
N VAL A 649 0.10 11.45 -13.92
CA VAL A 649 -0.44 12.38 -14.92
C VAL A 649 -1.37 13.43 -14.29
N LEU A 650 -2.27 12.97 -13.41
CA LEU A 650 -3.16 13.87 -12.67
C LEU A 650 -2.36 14.82 -11.76
N THR A 651 -1.36 14.28 -11.08
CA THR A 651 -0.48 15.00 -10.13
C THR A 651 0.35 16.07 -10.82
N ALA A 652 1.02 15.74 -11.92
CA ALA A 652 1.84 16.69 -12.67
C ALA A 652 0.97 17.85 -13.21
N ASP A 653 -0.21 17.55 -13.73
CA ASP A 653 -1.13 18.58 -14.23
C ASP A 653 -1.75 19.42 -13.09
N ALA A 654 -1.99 18.83 -11.91
CA ALA A 654 -2.45 19.56 -10.73
C ALA A 654 -1.33 20.45 -10.15
N ALA A 655 -0.08 19.98 -10.14
CA ALA A 655 1.08 20.77 -9.73
C ALA A 655 1.27 22.02 -10.63
N GLU A 656 1.04 21.88 -11.95
CA GLU A 656 1.02 23.04 -12.86
C GLU A 656 -0.06 24.06 -12.51
N ALA A 657 -1.22 23.63 -11.96
CA ALA A 657 -2.24 24.58 -11.51
C ALA A 657 -1.74 25.45 -10.35
N PHE A 658 -1.02 24.85 -9.41
CA PHE A 658 -0.39 25.59 -8.33
C PHE A 658 0.75 26.48 -8.83
N ALA A 659 1.65 25.96 -9.67
CA ALA A 659 2.77 26.73 -10.22
C ALA A 659 2.33 27.98 -11.02
N GLN A 660 1.13 27.92 -11.62
CA GLN A 660 0.53 29.04 -12.38
C GLN A 660 -0.32 29.98 -11.51
N ALA A 661 -0.60 29.62 -10.27
CA ALA A 661 -1.39 30.44 -9.35
C ALA A 661 -0.56 31.64 -8.80
N PRO A 662 -1.21 32.75 -8.37
CA PRO A 662 -0.50 33.96 -7.93
C PRO A 662 0.50 33.72 -6.81
N ASP A 663 0.14 32.90 -5.80
CA ASP A 663 0.99 32.57 -4.64
C ASP A 663 1.64 31.18 -4.77
N GLY A 664 1.71 30.63 -6.00
CA GLY A 664 2.36 29.36 -6.28
C GLY A 664 1.78 28.19 -5.47
N PHE A 665 2.64 27.33 -4.94
CA PHE A 665 2.27 26.13 -4.19
C PHE A 665 1.50 26.41 -2.88
N TYR A 666 1.42 27.67 -2.45
CA TYR A 666 0.70 28.11 -1.23
C TYR A 666 -0.51 28.99 -1.53
N ASP A 667 -0.95 29.08 -2.80
CA ASP A 667 -2.16 29.80 -3.20
C ASP A 667 -3.40 29.22 -2.51
N LYS A 668 -4.03 30.03 -1.68
CA LYS A 668 -5.17 29.62 -0.85
C LYS A 668 -6.41 29.28 -1.68
N GLY A 669 -6.59 29.92 -2.83
CA GLY A 669 -7.73 29.67 -3.73
C GLY A 669 -7.61 28.28 -4.37
N THR A 670 -6.42 27.93 -4.85
CA THR A 670 -6.11 26.62 -5.42
C THR A 670 -6.15 25.53 -4.35
N ALA A 671 -5.57 25.78 -3.16
CA ALA A 671 -5.64 24.88 -2.01
C ALA A 671 -7.09 24.59 -1.58
N HIS A 672 -7.95 25.63 -1.50
CA HIS A 672 -9.36 25.43 -1.19
C HIS A 672 -10.07 24.54 -2.23
N LYS A 673 -9.82 24.73 -3.53
CA LYS A 673 -10.39 23.87 -4.58
C LYS A 673 -9.86 22.44 -4.47
N LEU A 674 -8.56 22.25 -4.19
CA LEU A 674 -7.94 20.96 -3.97
C LEU A 674 -8.66 20.19 -2.85
N VAL A 675 -8.78 20.78 -1.66
CA VAL A 675 -9.44 20.15 -0.52
C VAL A 675 -10.91 19.87 -0.84
N LYS A 676 -11.63 20.85 -1.39
CA LYS A 676 -13.07 20.76 -1.65
C LYS A 676 -13.44 19.68 -2.68
N TYR A 677 -12.65 19.51 -3.73
CA TYR A 677 -13.02 18.63 -4.84
C TYR A 677 -12.24 17.31 -4.85
N LEU A 678 -10.98 17.31 -4.40
CA LEU A 678 -10.08 16.16 -4.61
C LEU A 678 -9.73 15.40 -3.32
N PHE A 679 -9.91 16.00 -2.13
CA PHE A 679 -9.64 15.35 -0.85
C PHE A 679 -10.92 15.02 -0.07
N ALA A 680 -11.72 16.03 0.26
CA ALA A 680 -12.85 15.88 1.17
C ALA A 680 -13.98 14.96 0.66
N PRO A 681 -14.35 14.95 -0.63
CA PRO A 681 -15.46 14.13 -1.11
C PRO A 681 -15.18 12.63 -1.12
N ARG A 682 -13.92 12.20 -1.10
CA ARG A 682 -13.58 10.79 -1.27
C ARG A 682 -14.24 10.24 -2.54
N ASN A 683 -15.00 9.12 -2.44
CA ASN A 683 -15.77 8.55 -3.54
C ASN A 683 -17.24 9.03 -3.59
N ALA A 684 -17.62 10.06 -2.82
CA ALA A 684 -18.94 10.67 -2.96
C ALA A 684 -19.11 11.41 -4.29
N MET A 685 -18.00 11.70 -4.97
CA MET A 685 -17.95 12.26 -6.32
C MET A 685 -17.08 11.38 -7.21
N ASP A 686 -17.49 11.18 -8.47
CA ASP A 686 -16.64 10.49 -9.45
C ASP A 686 -15.30 11.22 -9.58
N PRO A 687 -14.14 10.53 -9.46
CA PRO A 687 -12.83 11.18 -9.47
C PRO A 687 -12.54 11.99 -10.75
N ALA A 688 -13.02 11.56 -11.91
CA ALA A 688 -12.82 12.30 -13.16
C ALA A 688 -13.66 13.59 -13.17
N GLU A 689 -14.86 13.57 -12.61
CA GLU A 689 -15.69 14.76 -12.43
C GLU A 689 -15.07 15.70 -11.40
N ALA A 690 -14.60 15.17 -10.27
CA ALA A 690 -13.93 15.92 -9.23
C ALA A 690 -12.69 16.65 -9.77
N TYR A 691 -11.90 15.96 -10.59
CA TYR A 691 -10.72 16.53 -11.24
C TYR A 691 -11.09 17.67 -12.22
N ARG A 692 -12.14 17.47 -13.04
CA ARG A 692 -12.65 18.55 -13.93
C ARG A 692 -13.15 19.77 -13.16
N LYS A 693 -13.77 19.58 -11.98
CA LYS A 693 -14.18 20.71 -11.12
C LYS A 693 -12.98 21.48 -10.53
N PHE A 694 -11.91 20.77 -10.22
CA PHE A 694 -10.67 21.38 -9.76
C PHE A 694 -9.94 22.12 -10.89
N ARG A 695 -9.68 21.43 -12.02
CA ARG A 695 -8.78 21.90 -13.09
C ARG A 695 -9.49 22.66 -14.21
N GLY A 696 -10.82 22.50 -14.34
CA GLY A 696 -11.63 23.04 -15.47
C GLY A 696 -11.57 22.20 -16.75
N ARG A 697 -10.79 21.12 -16.77
CA ARG A 697 -10.58 20.20 -17.90
C ARG A 697 -10.09 18.84 -17.42
N ASN A 698 -9.99 17.87 -18.31
CA ASN A 698 -9.27 16.63 -18.06
C ASN A 698 -7.76 16.90 -17.88
N ALA A 699 -7.07 15.98 -17.18
CA ALA A 699 -5.62 16.02 -17.07
C ALA A 699 -4.94 15.87 -18.44
N ASN A 700 -3.73 16.43 -18.54
CA ASN A 700 -2.96 16.41 -19.78
C ASN A 700 -1.62 15.70 -19.55
N ILE A 701 -1.37 14.62 -20.27
CA ILE A 701 -0.12 13.84 -20.23
C ILE A 701 1.13 14.71 -20.49
N ASN A 702 1.00 15.80 -21.25
CA ASN A 702 2.11 16.71 -21.50
C ASN A 702 2.68 17.36 -20.23
N ALA A 703 1.88 17.47 -19.17
CA ALA A 703 2.37 17.93 -17.86
C ALA A 703 3.38 16.93 -17.26
N LEU A 704 3.05 15.64 -17.29
CA LEU A 704 3.97 14.59 -16.86
C LEU A 704 5.25 14.55 -17.71
N MET A 705 5.12 14.69 -19.04
CA MET A 705 6.28 14.69 -19.94
C MET A 705 7.23 15.85 -19.60
N ARG A 706 6.70 17.05 -19.34
CA ARG A 706 7.51 18.21 -18.90
C ARG A 706 8.17 17.95 -17.54
N ASP A 707 7.41 17.45 -16.60
CA ASP A 707 7.86 17.17 -15.25
C ASP A 707 9.05 16.19 -15.23
N ARG A 708 8.99 15.15 -16.06
CA ARG A 708 10.08 14.17 -16.20
C ARG A 708 11.21 14.61 -17.14
N GLY A 709 11.11 15.79 -17.76
CA GLY A 709 12.08 16.27 -18.74
C GLY A 709 12.06 15.47 -20.06
N PHE A 710 10.96 14.82 -20.37
CA PHE A 710 10.76 14.08 -21.62
C PHE A 710 10.31 14.98 -22.78
N PRO A 711 10.56 14.60 -24.03
CA PRO A 711 10.03 15.32 -25.17
C PRO A 711 8.50 15.39 -25.13
N VAL A 712 7.95 16.59 -25.26
CA VAL A 712 6.49 16.77 -25.32
C VAL A 712 6.05 16.52 -26.77
N PRO A 713 5.06 15.64 -27.03
CA PRO A 713 4.50 15.45 -28.34
C PRO A 713 4.02 16.79 -28.93
N LYS A 714 4.40 17.11 -30.15
CA LYS A 714 3.86 18.27 -30.88
C LYS A 714 2.42 17.91 -31.27
N ASN A 715 1.45 18.68 -30.79
CA ASN A 715 0.04 18.57 -31.20
C ASN A 715 -0.11 18.78 -32.69
#